data_1a0dcfac025c3d8a9edf5aaef01877bd
#
_entry.id   1a0dcfac025c3d8a9edf5aaef01877bd
#
_cell.length_a   1.000
_cell.length_b   1.000
_cell.length_c   1.000
_cell.angle_alpha   90.00
_cell.angle_beta   90.00
_cell.angle_gamma   90.00
#
_symmetry.space_group_name_H-M   'P 1'
#
loop_
_entity.id
_entity.type
_entity.pdbx_description
1 polymer ?
#
loop_
_entity_poly.entity_id
_entity_poly.type
_entity_poly.pdbx_seq_one_letter_code
_entity_poly.pdbx_strand_id
1 'polypeptide(L)'
;MAKKQEYGNESIKSLKGADRVRKRPAVIFGSDGIEGCEHSIFEIMSNSIDEAREGYGKKIIITRYNDGSVEVQDFGRGIPVDYNKNEEKFNWELLFCELYAGGKYDNGKDNYEFSLGLNGLGLCATQYASEYMDAEVKTGGFKYTLHFEHGENIGGLTKEPYGKRGDTGTKIKWKPDLKVFTDINVPVDYFIETIKRQAIVNDGITFVFKNQLTSTQFETTEFCYENGIKDYVAEIAGEDAFTTPQYWECERVGRDRDDLDDYKLKIKAALCFSLKRQLKEYYHNSSFLEHGGAPEKAFRSAFVSQINAYLKQNNKFNKNDSQINVQDIEECVIFVVSSFSTQTSYENQTKKAITNKFIQEAMTDFFRKQLEVYFIENKMDADKIADQMIINMRSRIKAENTRKTLKTTLQTKIDMTNRIQKFVDCRSKDVNEREIFIVEGDSALGACKQARDANFQALMPVRGKILNCLKSDYDKIFKSDIITDLIKVLGCGVEVKSKAAKDVSMFDMDSLRWNKIMICTDADVDGFQIRTLILTMIYRLMPKLIEAGKVYIAESPLYEVTCKDQTYFAYNEIEMDSIKEQLGDSKYTVQRSKGLGENEADMMSLTTMNPATRRLIKVTPSDAEATAQVFDLLLGDNLDGRKEYIANYGHLYLDAADVS
;
A
#
# COMPACT_ATOMS: atom_id res chain seq x y z
N MET A 1 -23.49 32.58 24.54
CA MET A 1 -23.80 32.39 23.09
C MET A 1 -22.85 33.23 22.30
N ALA A 2 -21.90 32.66 21.59
CA ALA A 2 -21.01 33.38 20.70
C ALA A 2 -21.81 33.94 19.53
N LYS A 3 -21.71 35.24 19.26
CA LYS A 3 -22.33 35.90 18.10
C LYS A 3 -21.84 35.19 16.84
N LYS A 4 -22.74 34.59 16.05
CA LYS A 4 -22.46 34.17 14.68
C LYS A 4 -21.93 35.38 13.92
N GLN A 5 -20.69 35.30 13.47
CA GLN A 5 -20.09 36.33 12.61
C GLN A 5 -20.85 36.25 11.26
N GLU A 6 -21.48 37.34 10.86
CA GLU A 6 -22.17 37.42 9.57
C GLU A 6 -21.18 37.28 8.43
N TYR A 7 -21.47 36.40 7.45
CA TYR A 7 -20.65 36.24 6.25
C TYR A 7 -20.87 37.43 5.31
N GLY A 8 -20.00 38.42 5.41
CA GLY A 8 -20.03 39.63 4.59
C GLY A 8 -18.68 39.91 3.90
N ASN A 9 -18.58 41.01 3.20
CA ASN A 9 -17.38 41.41 2.43
C ASN A 9 -16.09 41.42 3.28
N GLU A 10 -16.16 41.74 4.55
CA GLU A 10 -15.03 41.79 5.48
C GLU A 10 -14.62 40.39 6.01
N SER A 11 -15.43 39.35 5.75
CA SER A 11 -15.12 37.97 6.16
C SER A 11 -14.10 37.29 5.23
N ILE A 12 -13.87 37.86 4.04
CA ILE A 12 -12.94 37.31 3.04
C ILE A 12 -11.53 37.75 3.38
N LYS A 13 -10.65 36.79 3.65
CA LYS A 13 -9.23 37.04 3.99
C LYS A 13 -8.33 36.22 3.05
N SER A 14 -7.27 36.86 2.55
CA SER A 14 -6.21 36.14 1.83
C SER A 14 -5.18 35.58 2.80
N LEU A 15 -4.76 34.35 2.66
CA LEU A 15 -3.61 33.80 3.38
C LEU A 15 -2.32 34.43 2.83
N LYS A 16 -1.39 34.76 3.70
CA LYS A 16 -0.09 35.38 3.34
C LYS A 16 1.06 34.59 3.94
N GLY A 17 2.24 34.65 3.32
CA GLY A 17 3.45 34.00 3.80
C GLY A 17 3.23 32.51 4.12
N ALA A 18 3.76 32.05 5.25
CA ALA A 18 3.70 30.68 5.71
C ALA A 18 2.27 30.15 5.92
N ASP A 19 1.30 31.03 6.25
CA ASP A 19 -0.09 30.63 6.45
C ASP A 19 -0.73 29.95 5.21
N ARG A 20 -0.24 30.23 4.01
CA ARG A 20 -0.70 29.63 2.76
C ARG A 20 -0.50 28.10 2.76
N VAL A 21 0.60 27.66 3.37
CA VAL A 21 0.97 26.23 3.48
C VAL A 21 0.48 25.67 4.81
N ARG A 22 0.79 26.34 5.91
CA ARG A 22 0.50 25.85 7.28
C ARG A 22 -0.97 25.57 7.54
N LYS A 23 -1.87 26.37 6.96
CA LYS A 23 -3.34 26.17 7.11
C LYS A 23 -3.94 25.23 6.07
N ARG A 24 -3.23 24.92 5.01
CA ARG A 24 -3.72 24.09 3.88
C ARG A 24 -2.61 23.21 3.30
N PRO A 25 -1.91 22.39 4.10
CA PRO A 25 -0.79 21.59 3.64
C PRO A 25 -1.20 20.60 2.53
N ALA A 26 -2.39 20.01 2.61
CA ALA A 26 -2.89 19.04 1.64
C ALA A 26 -3.00 19.61 0.21
N VAL A 27 -3.14 20.93 0.04
CA VAL A 27 -3.20 21.54 -1.31
C VAL A 27 -1.85 21.42 -2.04
N ILE A 28 -0.74 21.46 -1.29
CA ILE A 28 0.61 21.41 -1.85
C ILE A 28 1.21 20.03 -1.74
N PHE A 29 1.09 19.39 -0.58
CA PHE A 29 1.68 18.06 -0.33
C PHE A 29 0.73 16.89 -0.60
N GLY A 30 -0.52 17.16 -1.02
CA GLY A 30 -1.51 16.12 -1.29
C GLY A 30 -2.20 15.54 -0.04
N SER A 31 -1.61 15.71 1.15
CA SER A 31 -2.12 15.23 2.44
C SER A 31 -1.61 16.13 3.57
N ASP A 32 -2.31 16.16 4.71
CA ASP A 32 -1.82 16.71 5.98
C ASP A 32 -1.37 15.59 6.95
N GLY A 33 -1.39 14.34 6.51
CA GLY A 33 -0.88 13.20 7.23
C GLY A 33 0.59 12.90 6.92
N ILE A 34 1.01 11.68 7.27
CA ILE A 34 2.38 11.18 7.05
C ILE A 34 2.79 11.27 5.57
N GLU A 35 1.90 10.98 4.63
CA GLU A 35 2.15 11.06 3.19
C GLU A 35 2.51 12.47 2.72
N GLY A 36 1.91 13.51 3.33
CA GLY A 36 2.27 14.89 3.07
C GLY A 36 3.67 15.23 3.61
N CYS A 37 4.02 14.68 4.77
CA CYS A 37 5.36 14.79 5.34
C CYS A 37 6.40 14.09 4.44
N GLU A 38 6.11 12.89 3.96
CA GLU A 38 6.93 12.12 3.00
C GLU A 38 7.16 12.92 1.71
N HIS A 39 6.10 13.54 1.18
CA HIS A 39 6.20 14.38 -0.01
C HIS A 39 7.11 15.59 0.22
N SER A 40 7.06 16.22 1.40
CA SER A 40 7.97 17.33 1.74
C SER A 40 9.44 16.92 1.72
N ILE A 41 9.75 15.69 2.15
CA ILE A 41 11.11 15.13 2.11
C ILE A 41 11.55 14.93 0.66
N PHE A 42 10.66 14.39 -0.17
CA PHE A 42 10.95 14.18 -1.59
C PHE A 42 11.19 15.49 -2.34
N GLU A 43 10.48 16.56 -2.02
CA GLU A 43 10.67 17.89 -2.64
C GLU A 43 12.07 18.48 -2.37
N ILE A 44 12.62 18.32 -1.17
CA ILE A 44 14.00 18.75 -0.89
C ILE A 44 15.02 17.85 -1.61
N MET A 45 14.80 16.53 -1.56
CA MET A 45 15.68 15.55 -2.21
C MET A 45 15.71 15.75 -3.72
N SER A 46 14.57 16.08 -4.34
CA SER A 46 14.46 16.31 -5.78
C SER A 46 15.33 17.46 -6.29
N ASN A 47 15.56 18.48 -5.50
CA ASN A 47 16.45 19.60 -5.86
C ASN A 47 17.90 19.14 -5.97
N SER A 48 18.36 18.30 -5.03
CA SER A 48 19.71 17.72 -5.07
C SER A 48 19.87 16.73 -6.23
N ILE A 49 18.81 15.98 -6.58
CA ILE A 49 18.78 15.09 -7.73
C ILE A 49 18.91 15.86 -9.05
N ASP A 50 18.13 16.95 -9.20
CA ASP A 50 18.19 17.80 -10.38
C ASP A 50 19.61 18.36 -10.60
N GLU A 51 20.27 18.81 -9.53
CA GLU A 51 21.65 19.32 -9.60
C GLU A 51 22.67 18.26 -9.99
N ALA A 52 22.51 17.03 -9.43
CA ALA A 52 23.37 15.91 -9.76
C ALA A 52 23.19 15.44 -11.22
N ARG A 53 21.96 15.51 -11.76
CA ARG A 53 21.65 15.18 -13.17
C ARG A 53 22.26 16.17 -14.16
N GLU A 54 22.38 17.43 -13.78
CA GLU A 54 23.12 18.42 -14.56
C GLU A 54 24.65 18.20 -14.54
N GLY A 55 25.11 17.14 -13.87
CA GLY A 55 26.52 16.76 -13.79
C GLY A 55 27.28 17.41 -12.63
N TYR A 56 26.60 18.09 -11.72
CA TYR A 56 27.22 18.76 -10.58
C TYR A 56 27.01 17.96 -9.29
N GLY A 57 28.06 17.21 -8.91
CA GLY A 57 28.02 16.29 -7.78
C GLY A 57 27.32 14.96 -8.14
N LYS A 58 27.92 13.86 -7.69
CA LYS A 58 27.37 12.51 -7.94
C LYS A 58 26.98 11.79 -6.66
N LYS A 59 26.96 12.51 -5.56
CA LYS A 59 26.64 11.94 -4.24
C LYS A 59 25.62 12.80 -3.53
N ILE A 60 24.58 12.15 -2.99
CA ILE A 60 23.53 12.78 -2.17
C ILE A 60 23.47 12.00 -0.86
N ILE A 61 23.51 12.71 0.27
CA ILE A 61 23.41 12.11 1.60
C ILE A 61 22.08 12.53 2.21
N ILE A 62 21.30 11.56 2.62
CA ILE A 62 20.04 11.77 3.33
C ILE A 62 20.20 11.21 4.75
N THR A 63 19.94 12.04 5.76
CA THR A 63 20.05 11.63 7.15
C THR A 63 18.71 11.79 7.85
N ARG A 64 18.22 10.72 8.47
CA ARG A 64 17.06 10.71 9.34
C ARG A 64 17.54 10.71 10.79
N TYR A 65 17.05 11.66 11.57
CA TYR A 65 17.37 11.78 12.99
C TYR A 65 16.24 11.28 13.88
N ASN A 66 16.58 10.85 15.09
CA ASN A 66 15.61 10.31 16.06
C ASN A 66 14.60 11.32 16.58
N ASP A 67 14.89 12.63 16.46
CA ASP A 67 14.00 13.73 16.83
C ASP A 67 12.95 14.04 15.74
N GLY A 68 12.93 13.26 14.65
CA GLY A 68 12.06 13.44 13.50
C GLY A 68 12.58 14.49 12.50
N SER A 69 13.76 15.10 12.72
CA SER A 69 14.39 15.95 11.71
C SER A 69 15.02 15.12 10.60
N VAL A 70 15.12 15.73 9.43
CA VAL A 70 15.74 15.16 8.22
C VAL A 70 16.77 16.12 7.69
N GLU A 71 17.85 15.60 7.13
CA GLU A 71 18.90 16.38 6.47
C GLU A 71 19.17 15.82 5.08
N VAL A 72 19.25 16.67 4.07
CA VAL A 72 19.68 16.34 2.71
C VAL A 72 20.89 17.18 2.37
N GLN A 73 21.95 16.54 1.92
CA GLN A 73 23.19 17.18 1.52
C GLN A 73 23.60 16.72 0.11
N ASP A 74 23.85 17.67 -0.77
CA ASP A 74 24.48 17.46 -2.06
C ASP A 74 25.88 18.10 -2.13
N PHE A 75 26.59 17.83 -3.19
CA PHE A 75 27.92 18.33 -3.51
C PHE A 75 27.92 19.02 -4.89
N GLY A 76 26.80 19.66 -5.21
CA GLY A 76 26.60 20.43 -6.43
C GLY A 76 27.22 21.82 -6.39
N ARG A 77 26.72 22.73 -7.21
CA ARG A 77 27.23 24.13 -7.27
C ARG A 77 26.87 24.99 -6.06
N GLY A 78 25.91 24.55 -5.27
CA GLY A 78 25.26 25.32 -4.22
C GLY A 78 24.12 26.20 -4.76
N ILE A 79 23.02 26.31 -4.02
CA ILE A 79 21.88 27.15 -4.37
C ILE A 79 22.32 28.62 -4.44
N PRO A 80 21.96 29.38 -5.49
CA PRO A 80 22.24 30.81 -5.54
C PRO A 80 21.43 31.53 -4.46
N VAL A 81 22.10 32.21 -3.52
CA VAL A 81 21.47 32.90 -2.37
C VAL A 81 21.72 34.39 -2.34
N ASP A 82 22.68 34.88 -3.14
CA ASP A 82 23.05 36.32 -3.18
C ASP A 82 21.96 37.18 -3.87
N TYR A 83 22.20 38.48 -3.92
CA TYR A 83 21.26 39.50 -4.42
C TYR A 83 21.00 39.34 -5.93
N ASN A 84 19.72 39.31 -6.28
CA ASN A 84 19.24 39.26 -7.66
C ASN A 84 18.85 40.66 -8.13
N LYS A 85 19.62 41.20 -9.09
CA LYS A 85 19.39 42.55 -9.61
C LYS A 85 18.10 42.72 -10.40
N ASN A 86 17.60 41.61 -11.01
CA ASN A 86 16.37 41.64 -11.83
C ASN A 86 15.11 41.68 -10.96
N GLU A 87 15.15 40.96 -9.83
CA GLU A 87 14.03 40.84 -8.91
C GLU A 87 14.12 41.85 -7.73
N GLU A 88 15.23 42.59 -7.64
CA GLU A 88 15.52 43.57 -6.56
C GLU A 88 15.43 42.97 -5.15
N LYS A 89 15.70 41.67 -5.02
CA LYS A 89 15.65 40.86 -3.79
C LYS A 89 16.83 39.90 -3.71
N PHE A 90 17.08 39.36 -2.53
CA PHE A 90 17.99 38.24 -2.43
C PHE A 90 17.34 36.93 -2.97
N ASN A 91 18.10 36.12 -3.64
CA ASN A 91 17.61 34.83 -4.14
C ASN A 91 17.12 33.91 -3.02
N TRP A 92 17.72 33.99 -1.82
CA TRP A 92 17.22 33.20 -0.70
C TRP A 92 15.80 33.61 -0.29
N GLU A 93 15.43 34.90 -0.36
CA GLU A 93 14.06 35.37 -0.07
C GLU A 93 13.08 34.79 -1.08
N LEU A 94 13.46 34.76 -2.37
CA LEU A 94 12.66 34.16 -3.43
C LEU A 94 12.49 32.65 -3.23
N LEU A 95 13.59 31.92 -3.01
CA LEU A 95 13.58 30.45 -2.99
C LEU A 95 12.97 29.86 -1.71
N PHE A 96 13.16 30.52 -0.56
CA PHE A 96 12.68 30.00 0.74
C PHE A 96 11.38 30.69 1.23
N CYS A 97 11.05 31.88 0.77
CA CYS A 97 9.93 32.63 1.30
C CYS A 97 8.86 33.01 0.26
N GLU A 98 9.06 32.73 -1.01
CA GLU A 98 8.05 32.97 -2.05
C GLU A 98 7.66 31.68 -2.76
N LEU A 99 6.34 31.41 -2.81
CA LEU A 99 5.80 30.32 -3.60
C LEU A 99 5.81 30.71 -5.08
N TYR A 100 6.05 29.75 -5.95
CA TYR A 100 6.18 29.98 -7.40
C TYR A 100 7.41 30.81 -7.78
N ALA A 101 8.48 30.73 -7.00
CA ALA A 101 9.77 31.32 -7.32
C ALA A 101 10.80 30.20 -7.59
N GLY A 102 11.52 30.29 -8.69
CA GLY A 102 12.50 29.27 -9.08
C GLY A 102 13.22 29.61 -10.37
N GLY A 103 14.39 29.01 -10.59
CA GLY A 103 15.20 29.19 -11.79
C GLY A 103 15.01 28.14 -12.88
N LYS A 104 13.96 27.30 -12.79
CA LYS A 104 13.74 26.13 -13.65
C LYS A 104 12.51 26.26 -14.57
N TYR A 105 11.98 27.47 -14.76
CA TYR A 105 10.78 27.69 -15.56
C TYR A 105 11.00 27.65 -17.09
N ASP A 106 12.19 28.02 -17.55
CA ASP A 106 12.53 28.06 -18.97
C ASP A 106 13.22 26.76 -19.43
N ASN A 107 12.45 25.68 -19.59
CA ASN A 107 12.90 24.33 -19.96
C ASN A 107 13.41 24.20 -21.41
N GLY A 108 13.83 25.26 -22.06
CA GLY A 108 14.23 25.25 -23.48
C GLY A 108 15.63 25.74 -23.80
N LYS A 109 16.43 26.18 -22.82
CA LYS A 109 17.76 26.75 -23.04
C LYS A 109 18.77 26.18 -22.04
N ASP A 110 19.44 25.11 -22.44
CA ASP A 110 20.73 24.61 -21.94
C ASP A 110 20.89 24.15 -20.48
N ASN A 111 19.92 24.36 -19.57
CA ASN A 111 20.02 23.89 -18.18
C ASN A 111 18.69 23.34 -17.69
N TYR A 112 18.72 22.24 -16.91
CA TYR A 112 17.55 21.62 -16.27
C TYR A 112 16.45 21.14 -17.24
N GLU A 113 16.85 20.60 -18.40
CA GLU A 113 15.93 20.17 -19.47
C GLU A 113 14.82 19.22 -18.98
N PHE A 114 15.12 18.37 -17.97
CA PHE A 114 14.21 17.36 -17.42
C PHE A 114 14.08 17.43 -15.90
N SER A 115 13.87 18.61 -15.36
CA SER A 115 13.82 18.85 -13.93
C SER A 115 12.63 18.19 -13.24
N LEU A 116 12.81 17.72 -12.00
CA LEU A 116 11.77 17.26 -11.07
C LEU A 116 10.99 18.43 -10.45
N GLY A 117 11.72 19.49 -10.08
CA GLY A 117 11.20 20.66 -9.39
C GLY A 117 10.75 21.77 -10.32
N LEU A 118 9.64 21.59 -11.05
CA LEU A 118 9.13 22.53 -12.06
C LEU A 118 8.33 23.69 -11.51
N ASN A 119 7.70 23.55 -10.33
CA ASN A 119 6.68 24.48 -9.87
C ASN A 119 7.20 25.60 -8.96
N GLY A 120 8.48 25.59 -8.55
CA GLY A 120 9.02 26.58 -7.61
C GLY A 120 8.29 26.59 -6.26
N LEU A 121 7.82 25.44 -5.80
CA LEU A 121 7.01 25.31 -4.58
C LEU A 121 7.75 24.56 -3.47
N GLY A 122 8.47 23.48 -3.81
CA GLY A 122 8.91 22.47 -2.86
C GLY A 122 9.75 22.97 -1.70
N LEU A 123 10.79 23.77 -1.98
CA LEU A 123 11.69 24.28 -0.95
C LEU A 123 10.97 25.28 -0.02
N CYS A 124 10.27 26.26 -0.57
CA CYS A 124 9.52 27.25 0.19
C CYS A 124 8.39 26.59 1.00
N ALA A 125 7.64 25.67 0.40
CA ALA A 125 6.55 24.99 1.08
C ALA A 125 7.05 24.11 2.23
N THR A 126 8.15 23.36 2.03
CA THR A 126 8.76 22.55 3.09
C THR A 126 9.28 23.42 4.22
N GLN A 127 9.91 24.57 3.91
CA GLN A 127 10.36 25.54 4.90
C GLN A 127 9.17 26.06 5.71
N TYR A 128 8.06 26.43 5.07
CA TYR A 128 6.86 26.91 5.75
C TYR A 128 6.18 25.83 6.61
N ALA A 129 6.28 24.56 6.22
CA ALA A 129 5.69 23.42 6.93
C ALA A 129 6.59 22.88 8.05
N SER A 130 7.73 23.51 8.33
CA SER A 130 8.71 23.04 9.31
C SER A 130 8.60 23.76 10.64
N GLU A 131 8.97 23.07 11.72
CA GLU A 131 9.23 23.65 13.03
C GLU A 131 10.47 24.55 12.96
N TYR A 132 11.53 24.03 12.35
CA TYR A 132 12.72 24.80 11.98
C TYR A 132 13.31 24.26 10.66
N MET A 133 14.09 25.12 9.97
CA MET A 133 14.92 24.74 8.85
C MET A 133 16.25 25.48 8.89
N ASP A 134 17.34 24.74 8.76
CA ASP A 134 18.70 25.23 8.60
C ASP A 134 19.17 24.97 7.17
N ALA A 135 19.68 25.99 6.50
CA ALA A 135 20.30 25.87 5.20
C ALA A 135 21.77 26.30 5.27
N GLU A 136 22.66 25.41 4.82
CA GLU A 136 24.07 25.72 4.62
C GLU A 136 24.41 25.57 3.13
N VAL A 137 24.94 26.63 2.53
CA VAL A 137 25.30 26.66 1.11
C VAL A 137 26.77 27.05 0.98
N LYS A 138 27.52 26.23 0.26
CA LYS A 138 28.91 26.48 -0.09
C LYS A 138 29.02 26.77 -1.57
N THR A 139 29.43 27.98 -1.90
CA THR A 139 29.62 28.40 -3.30
C THR A 139 30.58 29.57 -3.40
N GLY A 140 31.35 29.66 -4.47
CA GLY A 140 32.26 30.79 -4.75
C GLY A 140 33.37 31.00 -3.72
N GLY A 141 33.64 30.05 -2.83
CA GLY A 141 34.62 30.17 -1.75
C GLY A 141 34.04 30.81 -0.46
N PHE A 142 32.72 30.91 -0.38
CA PHE A 142 31.98 31.33 0.79
C PHE A 142 31.06 30.24 1.30
N LYS A 143 30.79 30.29 2.60
CA LYS A 143 29.74 29.53 3.26
C LYS A 143 28.63 30.48 3.68
N TYR A 144 27.43 30.19 3.26
CA TYR A 144 26.23 30.92 3.60
C TYR A 144 25.40 30.08 4.53
N THR A 145 24.79 30.70 5.55
CA THR A 145 23.85 30.01 6.44
C THR A 145 22.57 30.81 6.62
N LEU A 146 21.46 30.11 6.71
CA LEU A 146 20.13 30.65 6.99
C LEU A 146 19.47 29.78 8.04
N HIS A 147 18.70 30.39 8.93
CA HIS A 147 17.89 29.73 9.91
C HIS A 147 16.44 30.22 9.84
N PHE A 148 15.50 29.28 9.88
CA PHE A 148 14.06 29.57 9.85
C PHE A 148 13.38 28.87 11.01
N GLU A 149 12.40 29.50 11.64
CA GLU A 149 11.50 28.95 12.64
C GLU A 149 10.05 29.22 12.25
N HIS A 150 9.24 28.16 12.15
CA HIS A 150 7.80 28.21 11.83
C HIS A 150 7.45 29.05 10.59
N GLY A 151 8.33 29.09 9.59
CA GLY A 151 8.14 29.84 8.35
C GLY A 151 8.77 31.23 8.31
N GLU A 152 9.35 31.71 9.41
CA GLU A 152 9.97 33.03 9.50
C GLU A 152 11.50 32.90 9.53
N ASN A 153 12.20 33.77 8.80
CA ASN A 153 13.67 33.80 8.84
C ASN A 153 14.15 34.47 10.13
N ILE A 154 15.10 33.84 10.81
CA ILE A 154 15.72 34.35 12.04
C ILE A 154 17.18 34.71 11.77
N GLY A 155 17.55 35.95 11.94
CA GLY A 155 18.93 36.44 11.86
C GLY A 155 19.43 36.79 10.45
N GLY A 156 18.65 36.58 9.40
CA GLY A 156 19.03 36.88 8.01
C GLY A 156 20.06 35.93 7.43
N LEU A 157 20.61 36.29 6.27
CA LEU A 157 21.67 35.53 5.59
C LEU A 157 23.03 35.86 6.23
N THR A 158 23.73 34.85 6.73
CA THR A 158 25.14 35.00 7.09
C THR A 158 26.05 34.56 5.95
N LYS A 159 27.22 35.20 5.83
CA LYS A 159 28.20 34.92 4.78
C LYS A 159 29.60 34.93 5.38
N GLU A 160 30.28 33.80 5.32
CA GLU A 160 31.61 33.60 5.86
C GLU A 160 32.58 33.11 4.78
N PRO A 161 33.86 33.59 4.76
CA PRO A 161 34.87 33.04 3.87
C PRO A 161 35.10 31.54 4.19
N TYR A 162 35.06 30.66 3.17
CA TYR A 162 35.22 29.21 3.40
C TYR A 162 36.58 28.70 2.91
N GLY A 163 37.39 29.44 2.21
CA GLY A 163 38.77 29.11 1.85
C GLY A 163 38.99 28.00 0.82
N LYS A 164 38.02 27.12 0.57
CA LYS A 164 38.09 26.02 -0.40
C LYS A 164 37.10 26.26 -1.55
N ARG A 165 37.58 26.92 -2.61
CA ARG A 165 36.70 27.25 -3.77
C ARG A 165 36.07 26.02 -4.48
N GLY A 166 36.71 24.85 -4.39
CA GLY A 166 36.21 23.61 -5.02
C GLY A 166 35.27 22.79 -4.16
N ASP A 167 35.11 23.13 -2.89
CA ASP A 167 34.14 22.46 -2.00
C ASP A 167 32.82 23.25 -2.04
N THR A 168 31.91 22.79 -2.88
CA THR A 168 30.60 23.41 -3.13
C THR A 168 29.47 22.41 -2.79
N GLY A 169 28.25 22.91 -2.59
CA GLY A 169 27.07 22.09 -2.34
C GLY A 169 26.05 22.77 -1.47
N THR A 170 24.93 22.11 -1.29
CA THR A 170 23.83 22.55 -0.43
C THR A 170 23.53 21.50 0.61
N LYS A 171 23.27 21.96 1.83
CA LYS A 171 22.82 21.12 2.93
C LYS A 171 21.59 21.76 3.57
N ILE A 172 20.49 21.06 3.58
CA ILE A 172 19.22 21.47 4.20
C ILE A 172 18.90 20.49 5.31
N LYS A 173 18.74 21.00 6.52
CA LYS A 173 18.24 20.23 7.67
C LYS A 173 16.97 20.88 8.18
N TRP A 174 15.92 20.09 8.37
CA TRP A 174 14.64 20.58 8.85
C TRP A 174 13.93 19.55 9.72
N LYS A 175 13.00 20.04 10.51
CA LYS A 175 12.06 19.21 11.24
C LYS A 175 10.65 19.58 10.84
N PRO A 176 9.87 18.66 10.27
CA PRO A 176 8.46 18.89 9.97
C PRO A 176 7.69 19.28 11.24
N ASP A 177 6.70 20.17 11.10
CA ASP A 177 5.94 20.69 12.24
C ASP A 177 4.65 19.91 12.48
N LEU A 178 4.47 19.35 13.69
CA LEU A 178 3.23 18.70 14.14
C LEU A 178 2.01 19.64 14.18
N LYS A 179 2.20 20.95 14.06
CA LYS A 179 1.10 21.90 13.88
C LYS A 179 0.62 21.99 12.43
N VAL A 180 1.35 21.38 11.51
CA VAL A 180 1.06 21.35 10.06
C VAL A 180 0.70 19.95 9.62
N PHE A 181 1.49 18.96 10.03
CA PHE A 181 1.25 17.55 9.75
C PHE A 181 0.71 16.82 10.98
N THR A 182 -0.23 15.92 10.77
CA THR A 182 -0.81 15.11 11.85
C THR A 182 0.13 14.02 12.35
N ASP A 183 1.09 13.59 11.51
CA ASP A 183 2.17 12.68 11.84
C ASP A 183 3.44 13.06 11.08
N ILE A 184 4.58 13.05 11.78
CA ILE A 184 5.92 13.34 11.22
C ILE A 184 6.89 12.15 11.37
N ASN A 185 6.42 11.01 11.89
CA ASN A 185 7.25 9.83 12.15
C ASN A 185 7.40 8.98 10.87
N VAL A 186 8.03 9.54 9.86
CA VAL A 186 8.25 8.84 8.59
C VAL A 186 9.07 7.57 8.83
N PRO A 187 8.57 6.39 8.41
CA PRO A 187 9.24 5.12 8.64
C PRO A 187 10.54 5.00 7.85
N VAL A 188 11.49 4.22 8.37
CA VAL A 188 12.78 3.96 7.71
C VAL A 188 12.59 3.34 6.33
N ASP A 189 11.61 2.46 6.18
CA ASP A 189 11.31 1.76 4.92
C ASP A 189 10.96 2.74 3.79
N TYR A 190 10.23 3.82 4.09
CA TYR A 190 9.97 4.87 3.10
C TYR A 190 11.26 5.46 2.52
N PHE A 191 12.24 5.78 3.38
CA PHE A 191 13.53 6.30 2.92
C PHE A 191 14.27 5.29 2.06
N ILE A 192 14.35 4.03 2.50
CA ILE A 192 15.03 2.96 1.79
C ILE A 192 14.41 2.77 0.41
N GLU A 193 13.09 2.62 0.33
CA GLU A 193 12.38 2.43 -0.94
C GLU A 193 12.48 3.64 -1.86
N THR A 194 12.24 4.83 -1.34
CA THR A 194 12.28 6.06 -2.15
C THR A 194 13.69 6.33 -2.67
N ILE A 195 14.70 6.20 -1.84
CA ILE A 195 16.10 6.42 -2.22
C ILE A 195 16.56 5.36 -3.22
N LYS A 196 16.21 4.08 -3.00
CA LYS A 196 16.50 3.00 -3.96
C LYS A 196 15.87 3.30 -5.33
N ARG A 197 14.59 3.70 -5.36
CA ARG A 197 13.90 4.10 -6.61
C ARG A 197 14.62 5.26 -7.31
N GLN A 198 15.09 6.26 -6.55
CA GLN A 198 15.85 7.37 -7.15
C GLN A 198 17.20 6.91 -7.71
N ALA A 199 17.90 6.02 -7.02
CA ALA A 199 19.17 5.47 -7.51
C ALA A 199 18.99 4.68 -8.81
N ILE A 200 17.89 3.95 -8.96
CA ILE A 200 17.58 3.14 -10.15
C ILE A 200 17.40 4.01 -11.42
N VAL A 201 16.79 5.18 -11.30
CA VAL A 201 16.43 6.03 -12.46
C VAL A 201 17.39 7.18 -12.71
N ASN A 202 18.35 7.39 -11.81
CA ASN A 202 19.40 8.40 -11.94
C ASN A 202 20.77 7.73 -12.01
N ASP A 203 21.15 7.30 -13.21
CA ASP A 203 22.33 6.49 -13.52
C ASP A 203 23.60 7.11 -12.92
N GLY A 204 24.38 6.32 -12.17
CA GLY A 204 25.69 6.72 -11.64
C GLY A 204 25.65 7.76 -10.52
N ILE A 205 24.46 8.08 -9.96
CA ILE A 205 24.34 8.91 -8.77
C ILE A 205 24.32 8.01 -7.53
N THR A 206 25.20 8.28 -6.58
CA THR A 206 25.30 7.58 -5.32
C THR A 206 24.42 8.25 -4.27
N PHE A 207 23.50 7.50 -3.70
CA PHE A 207 22.66 7.92 -2.58
C PHE A 207 23.12 7.22 -1.30
N VAL A 208 23.37 7.99 -0.26
CA VAL A 208 23.76 7.48 1.07
C VAL A 208 22.68 7.81 2.06
N PHE A 209 22.00 6.82 2.55
CA PHE A 209 21.02 6.96 3.64
C PHE A 209 21.67 6.71 4.98
N LYS A 210 21.48 7.61 5.93
CA LYS A 210 21.96 7.52 7.31
C LYS A 210 20.76 7.57 8.26
N ASN A 211 20.49 6.47 8.93
CA ASN A 211 19.47 6.40 9.96
C ASN A 211 20.11 6.48 11.34
N GLN A 212 19.76 7.48 12.13
CA GLN A 212 20.27 7.63 13.49
C GLN A 212 19.66 6.56 14.40
N LEU A 213 20.50 5.75 15.05
CA LEU A 213 20.08 4.76 16.04
C LEU A 213 20.23 5.30 17.46
N THR A 214 21.35 5.98 17.74
CA THR A 214 21.62 6.65 19.01
C THR A 214 22.21 8.03 18.73
N SER A 215 22.47 8.83 19.76
CA SER A 215 23.05 10.17 19.60
C SER A 215 24.35 10.22 18.78
N THR A 216 25.09 9.09 18.73
CA THR A 216 26.40 9.01 18.06
C THR A 216 26.50 7.92 17.00
N GLN A 217 25.51 7.02 16.93
CA GLN A 217 25.55 5.87 16.04
C GLN A 217 24.51 6.01 14.92
N PHE A 218 24.97 5.80 13.69
CA PHE A 218 24.15 5.79 12.48
C PHE A 218 24.29 4.46 11.75
N GLU A 219 23.19 3.92 11.33
CA GLU A 219 23.14 2.87 10.32
C GLU A 219 23.22 3.53 8.95
N THR A 220 24.09 3.02 8.06
CA THR A 220 24.31 3.61 6.74
C THR A 220 24.04 2.58 5.65
N THR A 221 23.18 2.95 4.71
CA THR A 221 22.88 2.18 3.50
C THR A 221 23.23 3.02 2.27
N GLU A 222 23.86 2.41 1.29
CA GLU A 222 24.26 3.08 0.05
C GLU A 222 23.58 2.42 -1.16
N PHE A 223 23.07 3.22 -2.07
CA PHE A 223 22.46 2.79 -3.32
C PHE A 223 23.13 3.50 -4.49
N CYS A 224 23.61 2.72 -5.47
CA CYS A 224 24.14 3.22 -6.73
C CYS A 224 23.91 2.18 -7.83
N TYR A 225 23.34 2.60 -8.93
CA TYR A 225 23.17 1.81 -10.14
C TYR A 225 23.89 2.51 -11.28
N GLU A 226 25.09 2.06 -11.61
CA GLU A 226 25.94 2.72 -12.62
C GLU A 226 25.26 2.81 -14.00
N ASN A 227 24.53 1.76 -14.39
CA ASN A 227 23.76 1.70 -15.63
C ASN A 227 22.23 1.80 -15.37
N GLY A 228 21.83 2.34 -14.23
CA GLY A 228 20.43 2.60 -13.88
C GLY A 228 19.52 1.38 -13.95
N ILE A 229 18.40 1.51 -14.66
CA ILE A 229 17.38 0.45 -14.79
C ILE A 229 17.91 -0.84 -15.41
N LYS A 230 18.99 -0.80 -16.18
CA LYS A 230 19.61 -1.99 -16.77
C LYS A 230 20.21 -2.90 -15.69
N ASP A 231 20.97 -2.32 -14.76
CA ASP A 231 21.56 -3.07 -13.65
C ASP A 231 20.48 -3.57 -12.69
N TYR A 232 19.46 -2.75 -12.45
CA TYR A 232 18.34 -3.11 -11.58
C TYR A 232 17.54 -4.31 -12.12
N VAL A 233 17.18 -4.30 -13.40
CA VAL A 233 16.48 -5.44 -14.01
C VAL A 233 17.34 -6.70 -13.98
N ALA A 234 18.66 -6.59 -14.20
CA ALA A 234 19.57 -7.71 -14.09
C ALA A 234 19.66 -8.27 -12.66
N GLU A 235 19.69 -7.39 -11.65
CA GLU A 235 19.65 -7.77 -10.21
C GLU A 235 18.36 -8.53 -9.88
N ILE A 236 17.20 -8.00 -10.28
CA ILE A 236 15.90 -8.64 -10.02
C ILE A 236 15.76 -9.95 -10.78
N ALA A 237 16.21 -10.01 -12.02
CA ALA A 237 16.16 -11.19 -12.87
C ALA A 237 16.88 -12.40 -12.24
N GLY A 238 18.09 -12.18 -11.73
CA GLY A 238 18.90 -13.22 -11.10
C GLY A 238 19.05 -14.46 -12.00
N GLU A 239 19.14 -15.63 -11.38
CA GLU A 239 19.25 -16.93 -12.08
C GLU A 239 17.90 -17.48 -12.56
N ASP A 240 16.79 -16.91 -12.11
CA ASP A 240 15.42 -17.38 -12.42
C ASP A 240 14.89 -16.86 -13.76
N ALA A 241 15.59 -15.93 -14.40
CA ALA A 241 15.24 -15.43 -15.73
C ALA A 241 15.44 -16.49 -16.80
N PHE A 242 14.43 -16.71 -17.63
CA PHE A 242 14.55 -17.63 -18.79
C PHE A 242 14.90 -16.91 -20.10
N THR A 243 15.00 -15.58 -20.07
CA THR A 243 15.52 -14.74 -21.16
C THR A 243 16.64 -13.83 -20.68
N THR A 244 17.50 -13.40 -21.61
CA THR A 244 18.54 -12.42 -21.30
C THR A 244 17.93 -11.03 -21.11
N PRO A 245 18.33 -10.28 -20.05
CA PRO A 245 17.87 -8.92 -19.86
C PRO A 245 18.18 -8.02 -21.07
N GLN A 246 17.18 -7.30 -21.54
CA GLN A 246 17.26 -6.36 -22.65
C GLN A 246 17.24 -4.93 -22.11
N TYR A 247 17.93 -4.03 -22.80
CA TYR A 247 17.90 -2.59 -22.55
C TYR A 247 17.71 -1.84 -23.87
N TRP A 248 16.73 -0.96 -23.89
CA TRP A 248 16.37 -0.16 -25.05
C TRP A 248 16.30 1.32 -24.68
N GLU A 249 16.77 2.18 -25.56
CA GLU A 249 16.60 3.62 -25.39
C GLU A 249 16.31 4.33 -26.71
N CYS A 250 15.61 5.43 -26.66
CA CYS A 250 15.39 6.32 -27.78
C CYS A 250 15.01 7.73 -27.32
N GLU A 251 15.17 8.67 -28.27
CA GLU A 251 14.66 10.02 -28.15
C GLU A 251 13.61 10.28 -29.23
N ARG A 252 12.58 11.07 -28.90
CA ARG A 252 11.49 11.46 -29.78
C ARG A 252 11.19 12.93 -29.59
N VAL A 253 10.62 13.55 -30.60
CA VAL A 253 10.10 14.92 -30.56
C VAL A 253 8.69 14.89 -31.14
N GLY A 254 7.75 15.58 -30.51
CA GLY A 254 6.36 15.66 -30.93
C GLY A 254 5.50 16.41 -29.93
N ARG A 255 4.21 16.39 -30.13
CA ARG A 255 3.22 17.17 -29.38
C ARG A 255 1.98 16.37 -29.03
N ASP A 256 1.27 16.77 -27.98
CA ASP A 256 0.02 16.11 -27.56
C ASP A 256 -1.19 16.50 -28.45
N ARG A 257 -1.15 17.69 -29.05
CA ARG A 257 -2.19 18.23 -29.97
C ARG A 257 -1.55 19.11 -31.02
N ASP A 258 -2.19 19.27 -32.16
CA ASP A 258 -1.69 20.03 -33.33
C ASP A 258 -1.46 21.53 -33.05
N ASP A 259 -2.15 22.09 -32.03
CA ASP A 259 -2.06 23.48 -31.61
C ASP A 259 -1.03 23.78 -30.55
N LEU A 260 -0.26 22.74 -30.11
CA LEU A 260 0.79 22.87 -29.10
C LEU A 260 2.18 22.76 -29.73
N ASP A 261 3.16 23.29 -29.01
CA ASP A 261 4.57 23.18 -29.40
C ASP A 261 5.09 21.76 -29.23
N ASP A 262 6.07 21.39 -30.07
CA ASP A 262 6.78 20.13 -29.95
C ASP A 262 7.66 20.12 -28.70
N TYR A 263 7.72 18.96 -28.04
CA TYR A 263 8.58 18.74 -26.91
C TYR A 263 9.40 17.45 -27.03
N LYS A 264 10.52 17.41 -26.35
CA LYS A 264 11.42 16.25 -26.34
C LYS A 264 10.97 15.19 -25.35
N LEU A 265 11.12 13.94 -25.75
CA LEU A 265 10.87 12.75 -24.93
C LEU A 265 12.04 11.79 -25.07
N LYS A 266 12.67 11.46 -23.93
CA LYS A 266 13.67 10.40 -23.82
C LYS A 266 13.05 9.20 -23.13
N ILE A 267 13.24 8.00 -23.68
CA ILE A 267 12.69 6.74 -23.16
C ILE A 267 13.84 5.77 -22.95
N LYS A 268 13.93 5.21 -21.75
CA LYS A 268 14.79 4.09 -21.40
C LYS A 268 13.90 2.95 -20.89
N ALA A 269 14.07 1.75 -21.40
CA ALA A 269 13.32 0.56 -20.97
C ALA A 269 14.26 -0.61 -20.77
N ALA A 270 14.07 -1.33 -19.68
CA ALA A 270 14.78 -2.58 -19.41
C ALA A 270 13.77 -3.68 -19.08
N LEU A 271 14.00 -4.89 -19.60
CA LEU A 271 13.10 -6.01 -19.40
C LEU A 271 13.79 -7.35 -19.49
N CYS A 272 13.20 -8.33 -18.85
CA CYS A 272 13.41 -9.75 -19.09
C CYS A 272 12.18 -10.55 -18.69
N PHE A 273 12.19 -11.85 -18.94
CA PHE A 273 11.11 -12.74 -18.52
C PHE A 273 11.62 -13.76 -17.52
N SER A 274 10.87 -13.99 -16.45
CA SER A 274 11.19 -14.88 -15.35
C SER A 274 9.96 -15.69 -14.92
N LEU A 275 10.17 -16.93 -14.48
CA LEU A 275 9.08 -17.80 -13.99
C LEU A 275 8.70 -17.52 -12.53
N LYS A 276 9.61 -16.96 -11.74
CA LYS A 276 9.42 -16.80 -10.29
C LYS A 276 9.29 -15.33 -9.85
N ARG A 277 9.72 -14.41 -10.69
CA ARG A 277 9.75 -12.99 -10.36
C ARG A 277 9.00 -12.19 -11.40
N GLN A 278 8.22 -11.25 -10.94
CA GLN A 278 7.46 -10.33 -11.77
C GLN A 278 7.61 -8.93 -11.19
N LEU A 279 7.82 -7.95 -12.06
CA LEU A 279 7.95 -6.57 -11.68
C LEU A 279 7.49 -5.67 -12.82
N LYS A 280 6.74 -4.62 -12.50
CA LYS A 280 6.42 -3.55 -13.44
C LYS A 280 6.58 -2.23 -12.73
N GLU A 281 7.54 -1.44 -13.17
CA GLU A 281 7.76 -0.12 -12.62
C GLU A 281 7.83 0.92 -13.73
N TYR A 282 7.14 2.03 -13.52
CA TYR A 282 7.04 3.13 -14.45
C TYR A 282 7.55 4.39 -13.78
N TYR A 283 8.48 5.06 -14.44
CA TYR A 283 9.07 6.31 -13.96
C TYR A 283 8.98 7.39 -15.03
N HIS A 284 8.71 8.61 -14.60
CA HIS A 284 8.72 9.78 -15.47
C HIS A 284 9.32 10.99 -14.77
N ASN A 285 10.33 11.62 -15.40
CA ASN A 285 11.14 12.67 -14.78
C ASN A 285 11.55 12.28 -13.35
N SER A 286 12.10 11.06 -13.19
CA SER A 286 12.49 10.40 -11.93
C SER A 286 11.38 10.19 -10.90
N SER A 287 10.14 10.59 -11.16
CA SER A 287 8.99 10.29 -10.29
C SER A 287 8.50 8.86 -10.55
N PHE A 288 8.27 8.10 -9.48
CA PHE A 288 7.63 6.79 -9.57
C PHE A 288 6.12 6.97 -9.84
N LEU A 289 5.63 6.34 -10.90
CA LEU A 289 4.24 6.42 -11.31
C LEU A 289 3.45 5.25 -10.71
N GLU A 290 3.00 5.39 -9.48
CA GLU A 290 2.23 4.36 -8.76
C GLU A 290 0.99 3.90 -9.52
N HIS A 291 0.35 4.82 -10.24
CA HIS A 291 -0.86 4.55 -11.04
C HIS A 291 -0.56 4.42 -12.54
N GLY A 292 0.70 4.30 -12.94
CA GLY A 292 1.15 4.08 -14.31
C GLY A 292 0.83 5.22 -15.27
N GLY A 293 -0.37 5.25 -15.85
CA GLY A 293 -0.79 6.26 -16.83
C GLY A 293 -0.33 5.94 -18.25
N ALA A 294 0.22 6.93 -18.96
CA ALA A 294 0.65 6.78 -20.36
C ALA A 294 1.67 5.64 -20.60
N PRO A 295 2.73 5.46 -19.76
CA PRO A 295 3.67 4.37 -19.95
C PRO A 295 3.06 2.98 -19.76
N GLU A 296 2.18 2.81 -18.78
CA GLU A 296 1.49 1.54 -18.56
C GLU A 296 0.56 1.19 -19.73
N LYS A 297 -0.20 2.18 -20.24
CA LYS A 297 -1.06 1.97 -21.40
C LYS A 297 -0.25 1.60 -22.65
N ALA A 298 0.91 2.22 -22.82
CA ALA A 298 1.84 1.91 -23.91
C ALA A 298 2.38 0.48 -23.79
N PHE A 299 2.83 0.07 -22.61
CA PHE A 299 3.28 -1.30 -22.33
C PHE A 299 2.17 -2.31 -22.68
N ARG A 300 0.97 -2.14 -22.12
CA ARG A 300 -0.18 -3.04 -22.34
C ARG A 300 -0.50 -3.18 -23.82
N SER A 301 -0.58 -2.06 -24.56
CA SER A 301 -0.89 -2.05 -25.98
C SER A 301 0.19 -2.72 -26.83
N ALA A 302 1.45 -2.33 -26.64
CA ALA A 302 2.56 -2.80 -27.45
C ALA A 302 2.85 -4.28 -27.23
N PHE A 303 2.97 -4.70 -25.98
CA PHE A 303 3.34 -6.08 -25.64
C PHE A 303 2.25 -7.06 -26.04
N VAL A 304 0.98 -6.78 -25.71
CA VAL A 304 -0.14 -7.65 -26.09
C VAL A 304 -0.23 -7.77 -27.61
N SER A 305 -0.15 -6.65 -28.35
CA SER A 305 -0.26 -6.69 -29.81
C SER A 305 0.89 -7.45 -30.46
N GLN A 306 2.13 -7.20 -30.04
CA GLN A 306 3.32 -7.77 -30.67
C GLN A 306 3.49 -9.27 -30.36
N ILE A 307 3.24 -9.68 -29.12
CA ILE A 307 3.32 -11.10 -28.74
C ILE A 307 2.22 -11.89 -29.44
N ASN A 308 0.98 -11.37 -29.52
CA ASN A 308 -0.09 -12.01 -30.29
C ASN A 308 0.26 -12.13 -31.79
N ALA A 309 0.88 -11.11 -32.35
CA ALA A 309 1.36 -11.15 -33.75
C ALA A 309 2.40 -12.24 -33.94
N TYR A 310 3.39 -12.35 -33.06
CA TYR A 310 4.42 -13.38 -33.10
C TYR A 310 3.81 -14.80 -32.98
N LEU A 311 2.92 -15.01 -32.01
CA LEU A 311 2.23 -16.29 -31.78
C LEU A 311 1.43 -16.71 -33.02
N LYS A 312 0.74 -15.76 -33.67
CA LYS A 312 -0.02 -16.00 -34.89
C LYS A 312 0.87 -16.35 -36.08
N GLN A 313 1.94 -15.58 -36.29
CA GLN A 313 2.88 -15.80 -37.40
C GLN A 313 3.59 -17.17 -37.29
N ASN A 314 3.88 -17.62 -36.09
CA ASN A 314 4.55 -18.89 -35.84
C ASN A 314 3.60 -20.07 -35.58
N ASN A 315 2.29 -19.91 -35.85
CA ASN A 315 1.26 -20.95 -35.69
C ASN A 315 1.24 -21.60 -34.30
N LYS A 316 1.51 -20.82 -33.22
CA LYS A 316 1.57 -21.32 -31.85
C LYS A 316 0.17 -21.54 -31.22
N PHE A 317 -0.89 -20.93 -31.77
CA PHE A 317 -2.27 -21.09 -31.30
C PHE A 317 -2.91 -22.38 -31.81
N ASN A 318 -3.58 -23.11 -30.92
CA ASN A 318 -4.51 -24.17 -31.29
C ASN A 318 -5.88 -23.58 -31.67
N LYS A 319 -6.74 -24.39 -32.34
CA LYS A 319 -8.08 -23.99 -32.80
C LYS A 319 -8.99 -23.41 -31.69
N ASN A 320 -8.77 -23.81 -30.44
CA ASN A 320 -9.57 -23.37 -29.27
C ASN A 320 -8.87 -22.35 -28.37
N ASP A 321 -7.67 -21.94 -28.72
CA ASP A 321 -6.93 -20.95 -27.94
C ASP A 321 -7.47 -19.54 -28.22
N SER A 322 -7.63 -18.74 -27.19
CA SER A 322 -7.89 -17.31 -27.32
C SER A 322 -6.59 -16.52 -27.43
N GLN A 323 -6.67 -15.29 -27.82
CA GLN A 323 -5.52 -14.38 -27.77
C GLN A 323 -5.06 -14.18 -26.33
N ILE A 324 -3.75 -13.95 -26.17
CA ILE A 324 -3.20 -13.55 -24.88
C ILE A 324 -3.69 -12.16 -24.49
N ASN A 325 -3.79 -11.92 -23.20
CA ASN A 325 -4.06 -10.60 -22.64
C ASN A 325 -2.88 -10.11 -21.79
N VAL A 326 -3.01 -8.93 -21.22
CA VAL A 326 -1.94 -8.33 -20.43
C VAL A 326 -1.60 -9.17 -19.19
N GLN A 327 -2.56 -9.82 -18.55
CA GLN A 327 -2.35 -10.66 -17.37
C GLN A 327 -1.39 -11.83 -17.65
N ASP A 328 -1.51 -12.44 -18.85
CA ASP A 328 -0.64 -13.53 -19.25
C ASP A 328 0.83 -13.10 -19.34
N ILE A 329 1.08 -11.82 -19.68
CA ILE A 329 2.42 -11.23 -19.77
C ILE A 329 2.90 -10.84 -18.37
N GLU A 330 2.04 -10.22 -17.58
CA GLU A 330 2.34 -9.75 -16.22
C GLU A 330 2.78 -10.87 -15.28
N GLU A 331 2.33 -12.11 -15.51
CA GLU A 331 2.71 -13.28 -14.71
C GLU A 331 4.20 -13.67 -14.81
N CYS A 332 4.93 -13.17 -15.81
CA CYS A 332 6.34 -13.57 -15.98
C CYS A 332 7.26 -12.45 -16.47
N VAL A 333 6.79 -11.22 -16.59
CA VAL A 333 7.62 -10.10 -17.05
C VAL A 333 8.24 -9.34 -15.89
N ILE A 334 9.50 -8.98 -16.04
CA ILE A 334 10.18 -7.94 -15.30
C ILE A 334 10.37 -6.79 -16.27
N PHE A 335 9.71 -5.68 -16.06
CA PHE A 335 9.70 -4.51 -16.94
C PHE A 335 9.84 -3.22 -16.16
N VAL A 336 10.85 -2.44 -16.47
CA VAL A 336 11.08 -1.13 -15.89
C VAL A 336 11.26 -0.12 -17.01
N VAL A 337 10.52 0.96 -16.97
CA VAL A 337 10.68 2.08 -17.92
C VAL A 337 10.90 3.38 -17.17
N SER A 338 11.89 4.13 -17.61
CA SER A 338 12.20 5.47 -17.16
C SER A 338 12.13 6.42 -18.36
N SER A 339 11.33 7.45 -18.25
CA SER A 339 11.15 8.44 -19.33
C SER A 339 11.35 9.85 -18.82
N PHE A 340 11.77 10.73 -19.70
CA PHE A 340 11.99 12.13 -19.40
C PHE A 340 11.39 12.98 -20.51
N SER A 341 10.64 14.01 -20.16
CA SER A 341 10.09 14.97 -21.13
C SER A 341 10.19 16.40 -20.63
N THR A 342 10.32 17.34 -21.57
CA THR A 342 10.34 18.77 -21.26
C THR A 342 8.95 19.35 -20.98
N GLN A 343 7.89 18.63 -21.36
CA GLN A 343 6.51 18.96 -20.99
C GLN A 343 5.81 17.73 -20.43
N THR A 344 5.21 17.86 -19.26
CA THR A 344 4.53 16.75 -18.57
C THR A 344 3.18 17.19 -18.05
N SER A 345 2.14 16.41 -18.35
CA SER A 345 0.80 16.54 -17.78
C SER A 345 0.59 15.46 -16.74
N TYR A 346 0.77 15.80 -15.47
CA TYR A 346 0.44 14.90 -14.35
C TYR A 346 -1.07 14.92 -14.08
N GLU A 347 -1.63 13.80 -13.67
CA GLU A 347 -3.03 13.68 -13.28
C GLU A 347 -3.34 14.53 -12.04
N ASN A 348 -2.37 14.63 -11.12
CA ASN A 348 -2.48 15.42 -9.90
C ASN A 348 -1.09 15.89 -9.40
N GLN A 349 -1.07 16.71 -8.34
CA GLN A 349 0.16 17.27 -7.77
C GLN A 349 1.10 16.20 -7.17
N THR A 350 0.58 15.04 -6.78
CA THR A 350 1.40 13.94 -6.22
C THR A 350 2.21 13.19 -7.28
N LYS A 351 2.05 13.54 -8.56
CA LYS A 351 2.85 13.03 -9.71
C LYS A 351 2.81 11.50 -9.88
N LYS A 352 1.73 10.83 -9.45
CA LYS A 352 1.59 9.37 -9.49
C LYS A 352 1.17 8.79 -10.84
N ALA A 353 0.71 9.59 -11.78
CA ALA A 353 0.37 9.22 -13.15
C ALA A 353 0.55 10.38 -14.12
N ILE A 354 0.87 10.06 -15.37
CA ILE A 354 0.94 11.03 -16.48
C ILE A 354 -0.09 10.72 -17.55
N THR A 355 -0.60 11.77 -18.23
CA THR A 355 -1.73 11.67 -19.17
C THR A 355 -1.39 12.07 -20.60
N ASN A 356 -0.15 12.46 -20.87
CA ASN A 356 0.31 12.91 -22.18
C ASN A 356 0.04 11.88 -23.30
N LYS A 357 -0.68 12.30 -24.33
CA LYS A 357 -1.02 11.46 -25.47
C LYS A 357 0.19 11.12 -26.32
N PHE A 358 1.03 12.11 -26.63
CA PHE A 358 2.25 11.89 -27.40
C PHE A 358 3.20 10.90 -26.72
N ILE A 359 3.37 11.00 -25.40
CA ILE A 359 4.21 10.06 -24.64
C ILE A 359 3.67 8.63 -24.78
N GLN A 360 2.34 8.43 -24.65
CA GLN A 360 1.73 7.13 -24.81
C GLN A 360 1.93 6.56 -26.20
N GLU A 361 1.72 7.34 -27.24
CA GLU A 361 1.85 6.93 -28.64
C GLU A 361 3.30 6.62 -29.00
N ALA A 362 4.23 7.52 -28.65
CA ALA A 362 5.66 7.35 -28.89
C ALA A 362 6.23 6.10 -28.20
N MET A 363 5.86 5.86 -26.93
CA MET A 363 6.26 4.65 -26.21
C MET A 363 5.63 3.39 -26.82
N THR A 364 4.36 3.44 -27.20
CA THR A 364 3.70 2.29 -27.84
C THR A 364 4.41 1.87 -29.10
N ASP A 365 4.74 2.81 -29.98
CA ASP A 365 5.45 2.55 -31.22
C ASP A 365 6.90 2.08 -30.97
N PHE A 366 7.57 2.69 -29.98
CA PHE A 366 8.91 2.30 -29.60
C PHE A 366 8.95 0.86 -29.10
N PHE A 367 8.11 0.50 -28.12
CA PHE A 367 8.08 -0.85 -27.57
C PHE A 367 7.69 -1.88 -28.61
N ARG A 368 6.74 -1.56 -29.49
CA ARG A 368 6.33 -2.46 -30.57
C ARG A 368 7.49 -2.78 -31.50
N LYS A 369 8.22 -1.75 -31.95
CA LYS A 369 9.39 -1.92 -32.85
C LYS A 369 10.52 -2.69 -32.15
N GLN A 370 10.82 -2.36 -30.90
CA GLN A 370 11.90 -3.01 -30.19
C GLN A 370 11.58 -4.48 -29.90
N LEU A 371 10.35 -4.83 -29.55
CA LEU A 371 9.90 -6.21 -29.41
C LEU A 371 9.98 -6.98 -30.70
N GLU A 372 9.59 -6.36 -31.84
CA GLU A 372 9.69 -6.99 -33.15
C GLU A 372 11.15 -7.34 -33.49
N VAL A 373 12.07 -6.37 -33.34
CA VAL A 373 13.50 -6.57 -33.55
C VAL A 373 14.03 -7.65 -32.60
N TYR A 374 13.71 -7.57 -31.32
CA TYR A 374 14.14 -8.53 -30.31
C TYR A 374 13.71 -9.97 -30.66
N PHE A 375 12.48 -10.16 -31.10
CA PHE A 375 11.97 -11.49 -31.48
C PHE A 375 12.61 -12.06 -32.76
N ILE A 376 13.04 -11.17 -33.66
CA ILE A 376 13.76 -11.59 -34.87
C ILE A 376 15.20 -11.97 -34.53
N GLU A 377 15.90 -11.13 -33.77
CA GLU A 377 17.32 -11.33 -33.44
C GLU A 377 17.54 -12.45 -32.41
N ASN A 378 16.59 -12.64 -31.48
CA ASN A 378 16.70 -13.60 -30.39
C ASN A 378 15.58 -14.65 -30.44
N LYS A 379 15.57 -15.41 -31.55
CA LYS A 379 14.49 -16.39 -31.81
C LYS A 379 14.31 -17.42 -30.69
N MET A 380 15.38 -17.86 -30.04
CA MET A 380 15.31 -18.80 -28.92
C MET A 380 14.55 -18.22 -27.72
N ASP A 381 14.80 -16.98 -27.37
CA ASP A 381 14.10 -16.28 -26.30
C ASP A 381 12.66 -15.99 -26.69
N ALA A 382 12.42 -15.58 -27.94
CA ALA A 382 11.08 -15.36 -28.47
C ALA A 382 10.20 -16.62 -28.41
N ASP A 383 10.78 -17.79 -28.74
CA ASP A 383 10.08 -19.06 -28.65
C ASP A 383 9.77 -19.45 -27.19
N LYS A 384 10.71 -19.25 -26.27
CA LYS A 384 10.47 -19.48 -24.82
C LYS A 384 9.37 -18.56 -24.28
N ILE A 385 9.41 -17.28 -24.66
CA ILE A 385 8.35 -16.30 -24.30
C ILE A 385 7.02 -16.77 -24.84
N ALA A 386 6.96 -17.13 -26.12
CA ALA A 386 5.75 -17.60 -26.78
C ALA A 386 5.14 -18.83 -26.09
N ASP A 387 5.97 -19.83 -25.76
CA ASP A 387 5.53 -21.05 -25.09
C ASP A 387 5.03 -20.74 -23.68
N GLN A 388 5.70 -19.87 -22.93
CA GLN A 388 5.23 -19.43 -21.60
C GLN A 388 3.92 -18.65 -21.69
N MET A 389 3.76 -17.76 -22.66
CA MET A 389 2.50 -17.02 -22.88
C MET A 389 1.32 -17.97 -23.15
N ILE A 390 1.52 -19.02 -23.93
CA ILE A 390 0.49 -20.04 -24.17
C ILE A 390 0.16 -20.80 -22.88
N ILE A 391 1.14 -21.11 -22.05
CA ILE A 391 0.92 -21.76 -20.74
C ILE A 391 0.09 -20.84 -19.83
N ASN A 392 0.48 -19.57 -19.69
CA ASN A 392 -0.20 -18.60 -18.83
C ASN A 392 -1.64 -18.38 -19.33
N MET A 393 -1.85 -18.15 -20.62
CA MET A 393 -3.17 -18.00 -21.24
C MET A 393 -4.07 -19.22 -20.99
N ARG A 394 -3.58 -20.44 -21.19
CA ARG A 394 -4.36 -21.66 -20.94
C ARG A 394 -4.68 -21.84 -19.47
N SER A 395 -3.73 -21.53 -18.57
CA SER A 395 -3.93 -21.55 -17.13
C SER A 395 -5.03 -20.55 -16.74
N ARG A 396 -4.96 -19.32 -17.20
CA ARG A 396 -5.97 -18.27 -16.97
C ARG A 396 -7.35 -18.70 -17.49
N ILE A 397 -7.43 -19.18 -18.74
CA ILE A 397 -8.70 -19.64 -19.32
C ILE A 397 -9.29 -20.80 -18.53
N LYS A 398 -8.44 -21.75 -18.11
CA LYS A 398 -8.88 -22.87 -17.26
C LYS A 398 -9.42 -22.35 -15.92
N ALA A 399 -8.71 -21.40 -15.28
CA ALA A 399 -9.14 -20.77 -14.05
C ALA A 399 -10.44 -19.99 -14.24
N GLU A 400 -10.55 -19.16 -15.30
CA GLU A 400 -11.78 -18.41 -15.64
C GLU A 400 -12.95 -19.34 -15.96
N ASN A 401 -12.71 -20.39 -16.70
CA ASN A 401 -13.73 -21.38 -17.01
C ASN A 401 -14.16 -22.17 -15.78
N THR A 402 -13.24 -22.54 -14.90
CA THR A 402 -13.54 -23.15 -13.60
C THR A 402 -14.35 -22.17 -12.73
N ARG A 403 -13.98 -20.91 -12.72
CA ARG A 403 -14.68 -19.81 -12.06
C ARG A 403 -16.12 -19.59 -12.61
N LYS A 404 -16.32 -19.56 -13.96
CA LYS A 404 -17.65 -19.38 -14.59
C LYS A 404 -18.60 -20.52 -14.28
N THR A 405 -18.13 -21.76 -14.28
CA THR A 405 -18.96 -22.93 -13.99
C THR A 405 -19.36 -23.01 -12.53
N LEU A 406 -18.46 -22.61 -11.61
CA LEU A 406 -18.77 -22.46 -10.19
C LEU A 406 -19.86 -21.41 -9.95
N LYS A 407 -19.75 -20.25 -10.61
CA LYS A 407 -20.76 -19.18 -10.52
C LYS A 407 -22.16 -19.67 -10.94
N THR A 408 -22.25 -20.38 -12.07
CA THR A 408 -23.53 -20.87 -12.60
C THR A 408 -24.14 -21.98 -11.71
N THR A 409 -23.31 -22.87 -11.15
CA THR A 409 -23.78 -23.95 -10.24
C THR A 409 -24.28 -23.40 -8.90
N LEU A 410 -23.67 -22.32 -8.42
CA LEU A 410 -24.07 -21.67 -7.16
C LEU A 410 -25.32 -20.79 -7.34
N GLN A 411 -25.53 -20.17 -8.51
CA GLN A 411 -26.73 -19.37 -8.79
C GLN A 411 -27.99 -20.24 -8.87
N THR A 412 -27.92 -21.45 -9.45
CA THR A 412 -29.08 -22.37 -9.57
C THR A 412 -29.52 -23.01 -8.24
N LYS A 413 -28.62 -23.10 -7.22
CA LYS A 413 -28.98 -23.62 -5.88
C LYS A 413 -29.58 -22.56 -4.94
N ILE A 414 -29.33 -21.28 -5.20
CA ILE A 414 -29.90 -20.17 -4.40
C ILE A 414 -31.41 -20.00 -4.66
N ASP A 415 -31.86 -20.31 -5.89
CA ASP A 415 -33.29 -20.21 -6.26
C ASP A 415 -34.15 -21.35 -5.69
N MET A 416 -33.56 -22.41 -5.16
CA MET A 416 -34.29 -23.45 -4.45
C MET A 416 -34.33 -23.11 -2.95
N THR A 417 -35.48 -22.67 -2.49
CA THR A 417 -35.94 -22.44 -1.13
C THR A 417 -35.69 -23.62 -0.17
N ASN A 418 -34.47 -24.02 0.07
CA ASN A 418 -34.15 -24.96 1.12
C ASN A 418 -33.88 -24.20 2.41
N ARG A 419 -34.73 -24.44 3.41
CA ARG A 419 -34.51 -24.00 4.80
C ARG A 419 -33.10 -24.40 5.22
N ILE A 420 -32.24 -23.38 5.43
CA ILE A 420 -30.92 -23.61 6.01
C ILE A 420 -31.15 -24.21 7.40
N GLN A 421 -30.64 -25.43 7.61
CA GLN A 421 -30.85 -26.15 8.85
C GLN A 421 -30.25 -25.38 10.03
N LYS A 422 -31.04 -25.14 11.06
CA LYS A 422 -30.63 -24.51 12.33
C LYS A 422 -30.23 -23.04 12.29
N PHE A 423 -30.31 -22.36 11.16
CA PHE A 423 -30.16 -20.90 11.13
C PHE A 423 -31.32 -20.26 11.89
N VAL A 424 -31.02 -19.33 12.80
CA VAL A 424 -31.98 -18.60 13.60
C VAL A 424 -31.90 -17.13 13.23
N ASP A 425 -32.88 -16.66 12.43
CA ASP A 425 -32.90 -15.27 11.96
C ASP A 425 -33.36 -14.30 13.07
N CYS A 426 -33.17 -13.01 12.86
CA CYS A 426 -33.67 -11.90 13.68
C CYS A 426 -34.91 -11.28 13.03
N ARG A 427 -35.65 -10.44 13.82
CA ARG A 427 -36.89 -9.81 13.38
C ARG A 427 -36.67 -8.62 12.47
N SER A 428 -35.65 -7.79 12.75
CA SER A 428 -35.31 -6.61 11.95
C SER A 428 -34.93 -7.00 10.53
N LYS A 429 -35.32 -6.16 9.56
CA LYS A 429 -34.93 -6.23 8.17
C LYS A 429 -33.97 -5.11 7.79
N ASP A 430 -33.70 -4.19 8.70
CA ASP A 430 -32.72 -3.11 8.48
C ASP A 430 -31.31 -3.68 8.62
N VAL A 431 -30.60 -3.72 7.50
CA VAL A 431 -29.24 -4.25 7.43
C VAL A 431 -28.29 -3.51 8.37
N ASN A 432 -28.53 -2.22 8.63
CA ASN A 432 -27.65 -1.42 9.48
C ASN A 432 -27.73 -1.80 10.96
N GLU A 433 -28.81 -2.46 11.38
CA GLU A 433 -28.99 -2.94 12.76
C GLU A 433 -28.63 -4.41 12.91
N ARG A 434 -28.76 -5.20 11.82
CA ARG A 434 -28.64 -6.67 11.87
C ARG A 434 -27.22 -7.12 12.14
N GLU A 435 -27.11 -8.07 13.07
CA GLU A 435 -25.88 -8.73 13.44
C GLU A 435 -26.03 -10.24 13.34
N ILE A 436 -24.99 -10.94 12.88
CA ILE A 436 -24.97 -12.39 12.88
C ILE A 436 -23.82 -12.93 13.72
N PHE A 437 -24.13 -13.88 14.60
CA PHE A 437 -23.15 -14.66 15.35
C PHE A 437 -22.98 -16.04 14.70
N ILE A 438 -21.78 -16.36 14.27
CA ILE A 438 -21.38 -17.69 13.84
C ILE A 438 -20.85 -18.39 15.09
N VAL A 439 -21.61 -19.36 15.60
CA VAL A 439 -21.36 -19.99 16.90
C VAL A 439 -20.89 -21.44 16.75
N GLU A 440 -20.07 -21.91 17.68
CA GLU A 440 -19.53 -23.26 17.67
C GLU A 440 -20.54 -24.30 18.21
N GLY A 441 -21.07 -25.10 17.29
CA GLY A 441 -21.91 -26.24 17.63
C GLY A 441 -23.35 -25.91 18.08
N ASP A 442 -24.08 -26.98 18.39
CA ASP A 442 -25.49 -26.89 18.75
C ASP A 442 -25.69 -26.47 20.23
N SER A 443 -24.74 -26.79 21.10
CA SER A 443 -24.79 -26.43 22.51
C SER A 443 -24.70 -24.92 22.67
N ALA A 444 -23.69 -24.30 22.02
CA ALA A 444 -23.54 -22.84 21.99
C ALA A 444 -24.74 -22.16 21.32
N LEU A 445 -25.34 -22.74 20.27
CA LEU A 445 -26.54 -22.22 19.65
C LEU A 445 -27.69 -22.14 20.69
N GLY A 446 -27.84 -23.15 21.56
CA GLY A 446 -28.88 -23.18 22.61
C GLY A 446 -28.72 -22.03 23.59
N ALA A 447 -27.56 -21.85 24.17
CA ALA A 447 -27.24 -20.76 25.09
C ALA A 447 -27.38 -19.38 24.44
N CYS A 448 -26.78 -19.17 23.28
CA CYS A 448 -26.88 -17.91 22.54
C CYS A 448 -28.31 -17.57 22.10
N LYS A 449 -29.14 -18.56 21.79
CA LYS A 449 -30.53 -18.34 21.41
C LYS A 449 -31.37 -17.76 22.55
N GLN A 450 -31.07 -18.12 23.79
CA GLN A 450 -31.72 -17.56 24.99
C GLN A 450 -31.13 -16.18 25.33
N ALA A 451 -29.84 -15.99 25.15
CA ALA A 451 -29.10 -14.78 25.52
C ALA A 451 -29.24 -13.60 24.52
N ARG A 452 -29.57 -13.87 23.26
CA ARG A 452 -29.59 -12.85 22.19
C ARG A 452 -30.73 -11.87 22.27
N ASP A 453 -30.56 -10.68 21.73
CA ASP A 453 -31.69 -9.85 21.31
C ASP A 453 -32.26 -10.34 19.96
N ALA A 454 -33.43 -10.96 20.02
CA ALA A 454 -34.09 -11.51 18.83
C ALA A 454 -34.52 -10.44 17.81
N ASN A 455 -34.49 -9.16 18.15
CA ASN A 455 -34.87 -8.11 17.22
C ASN A 455 -33.84 -7.95 16.13
N PHE A 456 -32.54 -7.93 16.46
CA PHE A 456 -31.47 -7.64 15.48
C PHE A 456 -30.31 -8.67 15.43
N GLN A 457 -30.26 -9.64 16.36
CA GLN A 457 -29.20 -10.65 16.41
C GLN A 457 -29.67 -12.00 15.84
N ALA A 458 -29.00 -12.48 14.85
CA ALA A 458 -29.17 -13.79 14.23
C ALA A 458 -28.06 -14.75 14.64
N LEU A 459 -28.30 -16.06 14.54
CA LEU A 459 -27.34 -17.11 14.92
C LEU A 459 -27.21 -18.15 13.82
N MET A 460 -25.97 -18.55 13.54
CA MET A 460 -25.64 -19.64 12.62
C MET A 460 -24.65 -20.60 13.29
N PRO A 461 -25.05 -21.83 13.60
CA PRO A 461 -24.14 -22.80 14.20
C PRO A 461 -23.23 -23.42 13.13
N VAL A 462 -21.96 -23.60 13.49
CA VAL A 462 -20.98 -24.35 12.73
C VAL A 462 -20.64 -25.61 13.51
N ARG A 463 -20.85 -26.77 12.90
CA ARG A 463 -20.60 -28.07 13.55
C ARG A 463 -19.24 -28.60 13.19
N GLY A 464 -18.35 -28.62 14.18
CA GLY A 464 -17.00 -29.12 14.01
C GLY A 464 -16.14 -28.27 13.08
N LYS A 465 -14.94 -28.77 12.79
CA LYS A 465 -13.94 -28.07 11.97
C LYS A 465 -14.39 -28.04 10.51
N ILE A 466 -14.59 -26.87 9.98
CA ILE A 466 -14.89 -26.67 8.56
C ILE A 466 -13.65 -26.97 7.70
N LEU A 467 -13.88 -27.17 6.42
CA LEU A 467 -12.81 -27.42 5.46
C LEU A 467 -11.83 -26.25 5.40
N ASN A 468 -10.51 -26.53 5.42
CA ASN A 468 -9.50 -25.49 5.18
C ASN A 468 -9.60 -25.03 3.72
N CYS A 469 -10.17 -23.84 3.55
CA CYS A 469 -10.41 -23.29 2.23
C CYS A 469 -9.13 -22.90 1.48
N LEU A 470 -7.98 -22.69 2.13
CA LEU A 470 -6.71 -22.44 1.43
C LEU A 470 -6.13 -23.71 0.81
N LYS A 471 -6.29 -24.86 1.48
CA LYS A 471 -5.77 -26.15 1.00
C LYS A 471 -6.70 -26.91 0.06
N SER A 472 -7.95 -26.52 -0.03
CA SER A 472 -8.95 -27.27 -0.75
C SER A 472 -9.28 -26.64 -2.09
N ASP A 473 -9.54 -27.51 -3.09
CA ASP A 473 -10.05 -27.08 -4.38
C ASP A 473 -11.46 -26.51 -4.25
N TYR A 474 -11.82 -25.59 -5.11
CA TYR A 474 -13.14 -24.96 -5.12
C TYR A 474 -14.28 -25.98 -5.26
N ASP A 475 -14.07 -27.09 -6.01
CA ASP A 475 -15.05 -28.16 -6.15
C ASP A 475 -15.37 -28.84 -4.82
N LYS A 476 -14.40 -28.98 -3.92
CA LYS A 476 -14.60 -29.52 -2.57
C LYS A 476 -15.22 -28.49 -1.64
N ILE A 477 -14.77 -27.22 -1.73
CA ILE A 477 -15.29 -26.11 -0.92
C ILE A 477 -16.79 -25.97 -1.11
N PHE A 478 -17.27 -25.92 -2.37
CA PHE A 478 -18.69 -25.71 -2.68
C PHE A 478 -19.55 -26.98 -2.61
N LYS A 479 -18.97 -28.14 -2.34
CA LYS A 479 -19.67 -29.35 -1.94
C LYS A 479 -19.91 -29.45 -0.43
N SER A 480 -19.28 -28.57 0.35
CA SER A 480 -19.46 -28.51 1.79
C SER A 480 -20.76 -27.77 2.12
N ASP A 481 -21.74 -28.48 2.69
CA ASP A 481 -23.03 -27.90 3.07
C ASP A 481 -22.85 -26.72 4.06
N ILE A 482 -21.92 -26.87 5.01
CA ILE A 482 -21.64 -25.82 6.03
C ILE A 482 -21.17 -24.52 5.37
N ILE A 483 -20.23 -24.63 4.42
CA ILE A 483 -19.68 -23.47 3.72
C ILE A 483 -20.74 -22.83 2.82
N THR A 484 -21.49 -23.62 2.08
CA THR A 484 -22.55 -23.12 1.21
C THR A 484 -23.69 -22.48 2.02
N ASP A 485 -24.02 -23.02 3.18
CA ASP A 485 -25.02 -22.45 4.07
C ASP A 485 -24.55 -21.13 4.68
N LEU A 486 -23.28 -21.02 5.11
CA LEU A 486 -22.69 -19.75 5.56
C LEU A 486 -22.73 -18.69 4.46
N ILE A 487 -22.33 -19.03 3.22
CA ILE A 487 -22.39 -18.07 2.10
C ILE A 487 -23.83 -17.60 1.85
N LYS A 488 -24.82 -18.50 1.87
CA LYS A 488 -26.23 -18.17 1.69
C LYS A 488 -26.75 -17.26 2.82
N VAL A 489 -26.36 -17.54 4.07
CA VAL A 489 -26.77 -16.74 5.22
C VAL A 489 -26.16 -15.34 5.16
N LEU A 490 -24.89 -15.22 4.76
CA LEU A 490 -24.26 -13.91 4.58
C LEU A 490 -24.90 -13.10 3.45
N GLY A 491 -25.28 -13.73 2.37
CA GLY A 491 -26.07 -13.14 1.28
C GLY A 491 -25.28 -12.35 0.25
N CYS A 492 -24.02 -11.98 0.52
CA CYS A 492 -23.21 -11.14 -0.38
C CYS A 492 -22.53 -11.88 -1.54
N GLY A 493 -22.71 -13.21 -1.65
CA GLY A 493 -22.03 -14.00 -2.67
C GLY A 493 -20.54 -14.20 -2.41
N VAL A 494 -19.77 -14.56 -3.46
CA VAL A 494 -18.33 -14.84 -3.35
C VAL A 494 -17.53 -14.14 -4.45
N GLU A 495 -16.30 -13.75 -4.14
CA GLU A 495 -15.38 -13.08 -5.08
C GLU A 495 -14.68 -14.07 -6.02
N VAL A 496 -14.95 -15.33 -5.85
CA VAL A 496 -14.34 -16.41 -6.61
C VAL A 496 -15.14 -16.73 -7.88
N LYS A 497 -14.47 -16.76 -9.01
CA LYS A 497 -15.02 -17.17 -10.30
C LYS A 497 -14.58 -18.62 -10.61
N SER A 498 -15.29 -19.63 -10.12
CA SER A 498 -15.00 -21.05 -10.37
C SER A 498 -16.24 -21.81 -10.92
N LYS A 499 -16.01 -22.84 -11.74
CA LYS A 499 -17.09 -23.68 -12.32
C LYS A 499 -17.93 -24.44 -11.30
N ALA A 500 -17.36 -24.73 -10.12
CA ALA A 500 -18.08 -25.38 -9.04
C ALA A 500 -19.02 -24.45 -8.28
N ALA A 501 -19.00 -23.13 -8.57
CA ALA A 501 -19.84 -22.11 -7.94
C ALA A 501 -21.16 -21.86 -8.71
N LYS A 502 -21.72 -22.90 -9.36
CA LYS A 502 -22.95 -22.75 -10.18
C LYS A 502 -24.15 -22.16 -9.44
N ASP A 503 -24.15 -22.25 -8.10
CA ASP A 503 -25.28 -21.88 -7.26
C ASP A 503 -25.01 -20.73 -6.26
N VAL A 504 -23.89 -19.99 -6.42
CA VAL A 504 -23.55 -18.83 -5.57
C VAL A 504 -23.40 -17.57 -6.42
N SER A 505 -24.06 -16.48 -6.00
CA SER A 505 -23.96 -15.18 -6.65
C SER A 505 -22.53 -14.62 -6.60
N MET A 506 -22.18 -13.75 -7.56
CA MET A 506 -20.97 -12.94 -7.45
C MET A 506 -21.06 -12.05 -6.21
N PHE A 507 -19.90 -11.75 -5.65
CA PHE A 507 -19.82 -10.84 -4.51
C PHE A 507 -20.42 -9.47 -4.86
N ASP A 508 -21.35 -9.09 -4.02
CA ASP A 508 -22.03 -7.81 -4.04
C ASP A 508 -22.22 -7.33 -2.60
N MET A 509 -21.57 -6.22 -2.25
CA MET A 509 -21.63 -5.69 -0.89
C MET A 509 -23.04 -5.20 -0.53
N ASP A 510 -23.80 -4.70 -1.50
CA ASP A 510 -25.15 -4.19 -1.28
C ASP A 510 -26.13 -5.32 -0.99
N SER A 511 -25.79 -6.56 -1.37
CA SER A 511 -26.55 -7.77 -1.05
C SER A 511 -26.20 -8.38 0.32
N LEU A 512 -25.22 -7.83 1.03
CA LEU A 512 -24.87 -8.26 2.39
C LEU A 512 -26.05 -8.02 3.35
N ARG A 513 -26.43 -9.05 4.10
CA ARG A 513 -27.61 -9.00 4.99
C ARG A 513 -27.29 -8.50 6.41
N TRP A 514 -26.03 -8.21 6.72
CA TRP A 514 -25.55 -8.00 8.10
C TRP A 514 -24.66 -6.77 8.20
N ASN A 515 -24.88 -5.98 9.24
CA ASN A 515 -23.98 -4.90 9.61
C ASN A 515 -22.68 -5.44 10.19
N LYS A 516 -22.79 -6.46 11.07
CA LYS A 516 -21.63 -7.11 11.70
C LYS A 516 -21.74 -8.63 11.60
N ILE A 517 -20.62 -9.27 11.31
CA ILE A 517 -20.44 -10.71 11.28
C ILE A 517 -19.52 -11.06 12.45
N MET A 518 -20.03 -11.73 13.46
CA MET A 518 -19.28 -12.06 14.67
C MET A 518 -19.00 -13.55 14.73
N ILE A 519 -17.74 -13.90 14.88
CA ILE A 519 -17.28 -15.28 15.08
C ILE A 519 -17.18 -15.49 16.60
N CYS A 520 -17.98 -16.42 17.13
CA CYS A 520 -18.05 -16.73 18.54
C CYS A 520 -17.82 -18.22 18.74
N THR A 521 -16.61 -18.57 19.15
CA THR A 521 -16.15 -19.96 19.37
C THR A 521 -15.68 -20.13 20.81
N ASP A 522 -15.60 -21.36 21.26
CA ASP A 522 -15.07 -21.71 22.56
C ASP A 522 -13.64 -21.14 22.74
N ALA A 523 -13.25 -20.87 23.97
CA ALA A 523 -11.95 -20.29 24.30
C ALA A 523 -10.88 -21.39 24.52
N ASP A 524 -10.96 -22.47 23.74
CA ASP A 524 -10.01 -23.58 23.76
C ASP A 524 -9.31 -23.76 22.40
N VAL A 525 -8.41 -24.73 22.30
CA VAL A 525 -7.62 -25.00 21.10
C VAL A 525 -8.51 -25.36 19.88
N ASP A 526 -9.61 -26.08 20.09
CA ASP A 526 -10.53 -26.45 19.02
C ASP A 526 -11.35 -25.25 18.54
N GLY A 527 -11.82 -24.39 19.45
CA GLY A 527 -12.50 -23.17 19.13
C GLY A 527 -11.61 -22.17 18.38
N PHE A 528 -10.33 -22.05 18.77
CA PHE A 528 -9.37 -21.24 18.02
C PHE A 528 -9.14 -21.76 16.61
N GLN A 529 -9.11 -23.09 16.42
CA GLN A 529 -8.99 -23.70 15.11
C GLN A 529 -10.22 -23.44 14.25
N ILE A 530 -11.43 -23.59 14.79
CA ILE A 530 -12.69 -23.32 14.07
C ILE A 530 -12.76 -21.84 13.68
N ARG A 531 -12.43 -20.92 14.59
CA ARG A 531 -12.32 -19.47 14.31
C ARG A 531 -11.40 -19.18 13.14
N THR A 532 -10.20 -19.77 13.17
CA THR A 532 -9.20 -19.61 12.11
C THR A 532 -9.69 -20.14 10.77
N LEU A 533 -10.38 -21.29 10.74
CA LEU A 533 -10.94 -21.85 9.52
C LEU A 533 -12.08 -21.00 8.93
N ILE A 534 -12.92 -20.41 9.79
CA ILE A 534 -13.98 -19.47 9.37
C ILE A 534 -13.36 -18.19 8.78
N LEU A 535 -12.35 -17.63 9.44
CA LEU A 535 -11.59 -16.48 8.92
C LEU A 535 -10.92 -16.79 7.58
N THR A 536 -10.32 -17.98 7.45
CA THR A 536 -9.72 -18.46 6.20
C THR A 536 -10.75 -18.57 5.07
N MET A 537 -11.95 -19.05 5.37
CA MET A 537 -13.06 -19.11 4.42
C MET A 537 -13.45 -17.69 3.96
N ILE A 538 -13.65 -16.76 4.90
CA ILE A 538 -14.01 -15.37 4.56
C ILE A 538 -12.89 -14.71 3.77
N TYR A 539 -11.64 -14.85 4.19
CA TYR A 539 -10.47 -14.30 3.50
C TYR A 539 -10.38 -14.79 2.04
N ARG A 540 -10.56 -16.10 1.81
CA ARG A 540 -10.45 -16.68 0.47
C ARG A 540 -11.63 -16.41 -0.45
N LEU A 541 -12.85 -16.41 0.11
CA LEU A 541 -14.09 -16.34 -0.68
C LEU A 541 -14.71 -14.96 -0.74
N MET A 542 -14.48 -14.12 0.27
CA MET A 542 -15.13 -12.82 0.48
C MET A 542 -14.18 -11.81 1.17
N PRO A 543 -12.95 -11.58 0.68
CA PRO A 543 -11.96 -10.73 1.35
C PRO A 543 -12.48 -9.31 1.60
N LYS A 544 -13.30 -8.76 0.72
CA LYS A 544 -13.90 -7.43 0.90
C LYS A 544 -14.73 -7.27 2.16
N LEU A 545 -15.24 -8.34 2.78
CA LEU A 545 -15.90 -8.26 4.07
C LEU A 545 -14.94 -7.87 5.20
N ILE A 546 -13.70 -8.34 5.12
CA ILE A 546 -12.63 -7.99 6.08
C ILE A 546 -12.17 -6.56 5.81
N GLU A 547 -11.90 -6.21 4.56
CA GLU A 547 -11.50 -4.85 4.14
C GLU A 547 -12.54 -3.79 4.56
N ALA A 548 -13.82 -4.09 4.38
CA ALA A 548 -14.92 -3.24 4.81
C ALA A 548 -15.16 -3.23 6.34
N GLY A 549 -14.35 -3.98 7.11
CA GLY A 549 -14.44 -4.03 8.56
C GLY A 549 -15.76 -4.60 9.09
N LYS A 550 -16.34 -5.57 8.38
CA LYS A 550 -17.62 -6.21 8.74
C LYS A 550 -17.45 -7.43 9.65
N VAL A 551 -16.21 -7.94 9.80
CA VAL A 551 -15.91 -9.18 10.51
C VAL A 551 -15.32 -8.89 11.88
N TYR A 552 -15.85 -9.56 12.90
CA TYR A 552 -15.44 -9.40 14.29
C TYR A 552 -15.29 -10.77 14.96
N ILE A 553 -14.45 -10.83 15.98
CA ILE A 553 -14.35 -11.94 16.91
C ILE A 553 -15.04 -11.49 18.20
N ALA A 554 -16.01 -12.24 18.67
CA ALA A 554 -16.62 -12.01 19.97
C ALA A 554 -15.82 -12.76 21.05
N GLU A 555 -15.37 -12.04 22.07
CA GLU A 555 -14.67 -12.63 23.21
C GLU A 555 -15.70 -13.07 24.25
N SER A 556 -15.55 -14.31 24.72
CA SER A 556 -16.28 -14.82 25.89
C SER A 556 -15.32 -14.93 27.08
N PRO A 557 -15.79 -14.65 28.31
CA PRO A 557 -14.91 -14.75 29.48
C PRO A 557 -14.50 -16.18 29.74
N LEU A 558 -13.24 -16.35 30.19
CA LEU A 558 -12.68 -17.63 30.65
C LEU A 558 -13.07 -17.95 32.09
N TYR A 559 -13.24 -16.90 32.90
CA TYR A 559 -13.51 -17.05 34.31
C TYR A 559 -14.69 -16.19 34.72
N GLU A 560 -15.55 -16.77 35.54
CA GLU A 560 -16.60 -16.10 36.31
C GLU A 560 -16.23 -16.15 37.79
N VAL A 561 -16.12 -14.98 38.42
CA VAL A 561 -15.73 -14.83 39.82
C VAL A 561 -16.91 -14.22 40.55
N THR A 562 -17.55 -15.00 41.41
CA THR A 562 -18.68 -14.54 42.23
C THR A 562 -18.21 -14.26 43.64
N CYS A 563 -18.40 -13.02 44.10
CA CYS A 563 -18.14 -12.58 45.44
C CYS A 563 -19.39 -11.91 46.00
N LYS A 564 -20.05 -12.56 46.98
CA LYS A 564 -21.34 -12.16 47.52
C LYS A 564 -22.38 -12.03 46.40
N ASP A 565 -22.93 -10.82 46.19
CA ASP A 565 -23.94 -10.53 45.16
C ASP A 565 -23.38 -9.92 43.90
N GLN A 566 -22.03 -9.92 43.73
CA GLN A 566 -21.36 -9.36 42.56
C GLN A 566 -20.60 -10.43 41.78
N THR A 567 -20.78 -10.42 40.49
CA THR A 567 -20.06 -11.30 39.53
C THR A 567 -19.12 -10.48 38.68
N TYR A 568 -17.87 -10.93 38.62
CA TYR A 568 -16.81 -10.37 37.81
C TYR A 568 -16.42 -11.37 36.72
N PHE A 569 -16.03 -10.86 35.56
CA PHE A 569 -15.63 -11.68 34.42
C PHE A 569 -14.17 -11.38 34.03
N ALA A 570 -13.38 -12.42 33.88
CA ALA A 570 -12.01 -12.31 33.37
C ALA A 570 -11.87 -13.06 32.06
N TYR A 571 -11.18 -12.45 31.13
CA TYR A 571 -10.98 -12.96 29.76
C TYR A 571 -9.59 -13.60 29.57
N ASN A 572 -8.71 -13.44 30.54
CA ASN A 572 -7.38 -14.04 30.62
C ASN A 572 -6.91 -14.13 32.08
N GLU A 573 -5.76 -14.78 32.28
CA GLU A 573 -5.16 -14.96 33.60
C GLU A 573 -4.79 -13.62 34.29
N ILE A 574 -4.33 -12.65 33.51
CA ILE A 574 -3.92 -11.32 34.04
C ILE A 574 -5.13 -10.59 34.63
N GLU A 575 -6.27 -10.62 33.93
CA GLU A 575 -7.51 -10.04 34.42
C GLU A 575 -8.03 -10.81 35.66
N MET A 576 -7.88 -12.14 35.64
CA MET A 576 -8.23 -12.97 36.77
C MET A 576 -7.43 -12.61 38.01
N ASP A 577 -6.12 -12.42 37.88
CA ASP A 577 -5.25 -12.05 38.99
C ASP A 577 -5.55 -10.62 39.50
N SER A 578 -5.83 -9.69 38.60
CA SER A 578 -6.29 -8.34 38.99
C SER A 578 -7.60 -8.39 39.78
N ILE A 579 -8.55 -9.25 39.40
CA ILE A 579 -9.81 -9.42 40.15
C ILE A 579 -9.53 -10.03 41.52
N LYS A 580 -8.64 -11.02 41.64
CA LYS A 580 -8.23 -11.59 42.91
C LYS A 580 -7.59 -10.56 43.84
N GLU A 581 -6.70 -9.73 43.32
CA GLU A 581 -6.09 -8.62 44.05
C GLU A 581 -7.13 -7.61 44.55
N GLN A 582 -8.11 -7.27 43.71
CA GLN A 582 -9.18 -6.36 44.06
C GLN A 582 -10.10 -6.93 45.15
N LEU A 583 -10.35 -8.24 45.16
CA LEU A 583 -11.19 -8.91 46.12
C LEU A 583 -10.47 -9.19 47.48
N GLY A 584 -9.16 -9.23 47.49
CA GLY A 584 -8.34 -9.45 48.68
C GLY A 584 -8.72 -10.71 49.45
N ASP A 585 -8.91 -10.56 50.75
CA ASP A 585 -9.29 -11.68 51.68
C ASP A 585 -10.80 -12.04 51.63
N SER A 586 -11.59 -11.47 50.68
CA SER A 586 -13.00 -11.79 50.58
C SER A 586 -13.22 -13.21 50.06
N LYS A 587 -14.22 -13.93 50.60
CA LYS A 587 -14.57 -15.26 50.06
C LYS A 587 -15.27 -15.10 48.72
N TYR A 588 -14.70 -15.71 47.68
CA TYR A 588 -15.23 -15.78 46.34
C TYR A 588 -15.21 -17.20 45.80
N THR A 589 -16.03 -17.46 44.81
CA THR A 589 -16.03 -18.69 44.01
C THR A 589 -15.58 -18.37 42.61
N VAL A 590 -14.78 -19.26 42.02
CA VAL A 590 -14.30 -19.14 40.64
C VAL A 590 -14.86 -20.31 39.84
N GLN A 591 -15.52 -19.98 38.75
CA GLN A 591 -15.94 -20.96 37.75
C GLN A 591 -15.17 -20.70 36.45
N ARG A 592 -14.47 -21.72 35.94
CA ARG A 592 -13.82 -21.65 34.65
C ARG A 592 -14.80 -22.11 33.59
N SER A 593 -15.10 -21.25 32.59
CA SER A 593 -15.89 -21.60 31.42
C SER A 593 -14.98 -22.31 30.42
N LYS A 594 -15.30 -23.55 30.04
CA LYS A 594 -14.57 -24.30 29.02
C LYS A 594 -15.22 -24.23 27.65
N GLY A 595 -16.50 -23.90 27.58
CA GLY A 595 -17.22 -23.82 26.32
C GLY A 595 -18.46 -22.94 26.42
N LEU A 596 -18.83 -22.32 25.31
CA LEU A 596 -19.98 -21.42 25.19
C LEU A 596 -21.33 -22.10 25.56
N GLY A 597 -21.42 -23.40 25.37
CA GLY A 597 -22.60 -24.19 25.69
C GLY A 597 -22.82 -24.49 27.17
N GLU A 598 -21.77 -24.27 27.98
CA GLU A 598 -21.81 -24.45 29.45
C GLU A 598 -22.19 -23.15 30.18
N ASN A 599 -22.13 -22.02 29.48
CA ASN A 599 -22.40 -20.72 30.04
C ASN A 599 -23.91 -20.50 30.19
N GLU A 600 -24.32 -19.91 31.31
CA GLU A 600 -25.70 -19.51 31.50
C GLU A 600 -26.11 -18.40 30.53
N ALA A 601 -27.39 -18.38 30.13
CA ALA A 601 -27.90 -17.42 29.16
C ALA A 601 -27.73 -15.97 29.62
N ASP A 602 -27.87 -15.68 30.89
CA ASP A 602 -27.72 -14.35 31.47
C ASP A 602 -26.25 -13.89 31.39
N MET A 603 -25.30 -14.76 31.68
CA MET A 603 -23.88 -14.49 31.52
C MET A 603 -23.54 -14.22 30.04
N MET A 604 -24.00 -15.07 29.13
CA MET A 604 -23.79 -14.88 27.69
C MET A 604 -24.42 -13.58 27.19
N SER A 605 -25.58 -13.20 27.72
CA SER A 605 -26.20 -11.92 27.41
C SER A 605 -25.29 -10.76 27.83
N LEU A 606 -24.84 -10.75 29.09
CA LEU A 606 -24.05 -9.65 29.66
C LEU A 606 -22.64 -9.51 29.01
N THR A 607 -21.98 -10.62 28.72
CA THR A 607 -20.54 -10.61 28.35
C THR A 607 -20.29 -10.66 26.85
N THR A 608 -21.14 -11.38 26.08
CA THR A 608 -20.85 -11.73 24.69
C THR A 608 -21.88 -11.15 23.71
N MET A 609 -23.17 -11.09 24.09
CA MET A 609 -24.24 -10.72 23.16
C MET A 609 -24.63 -9.25 23.25
N ASN A 610 -24.66 -8.64 24.45
CA ASN A 610 -25.13 -7.28 24.65
C ASN A 610 -24.18 -6.25 24.03
N PRO A 611 -24.65 -5.41 23.09
CA PRO A 611 -23.83 -4.39 22.45
C PRO A 611 -23.12 -3.41 23.40
N ALA A 612 -23.70 -3.16 24.59
CA ALA A 612 -23.14 -2.21 25.54
C ALA A 612 -22.00 -2.76 26.39
N THR A 613 -21.90 -4.09 26.54
CA THR A 613 -20.98 -4.72 27.52
C THR A 613 -20.03 -5.73 26.87
N ARG A 614 -20.39 -6.26 25.71
CA ARG A 614 -19.57 -7.25 24.98
C ARG A 614 -18.23 -6.70 24.51
N ARG A 615 -17.24 -7.58 24.44
CA ARG A 615 -15.94 -7.29 23.83
C ARG A 615 -15.88 -7.86 22.41
N LEU A 616 -15.54 -7.00 21.45
CA LEU A 616 -15.38 -7.39 20.04
C LEU A 616 -14.00 -6.99 19.55
N ILE A 617 -13.27 -7.94 18.98
CA ILE A 617 -12.05 -7.69 18.24
C ILE A 617 -12.44 -7.53 16.78
N LYS A 618 -12.22 -6.33 16.21
CA LYS A 618 -12.44 -6.08 14.79
C LYS A 618 -11.30 -6.72 13.99
N VAL A 619 -11.64 -7.54 13.02
CA VAL A 619 -10.66 -8.14 12.13
C VAL A 619 -10.33 -7.14 11.04
N THR A 620 -9.12 -6.56 11.10
CA THR A 620 -8.61 -5.61 10.10
C THR A 620 -7.25 -6.09 9.62
N PRO A 621 -7.02 -6.22 8.30
CA PRO A 621 -5.68 -6.44 7.79
C PRO A 621 -4.90 -5.14 8.00
N SER A 622 -3.74 -5.21 8.63
CA SER A 622 -2.82 -4.07 8.76
C SER A 622 -2.11 -3.77 7.45
N ASP A 623 -1.89 -4.82 6.64
CA ASP A 623 -1.27 -4.82 5.34
C ASP A 623 -1.81 -6.02 4.55
N ALA A 624 -2.28 -5.78 3.31
CA ALA A 624 -2.89 -6.84 2.50
C ALA A 624 -1.85 -7.90 2.07
N GLU A 625 -0.62 -7.50 1.77
CA GLU A 625 0.45 -8.39 1.36
C GLU A 625 0.97 -9.21 2.54
N ALA A 626 1.24 -8.58 3.68
CA ALA A 626 1.64 -9.26 4.91
C ALA A 626 0.54 -10.23 5.39
N THR A 627 -0.73 -9.84 5.27
CA THR A 627 -1.87 -10.70 5.59
C THR A 627 -1.89 -11.94 4.69
N ALA A 628 -1.70 -11.77 3.37
CA ALA A 628 -1.64 -12.89 2.43
C ALA A 628 -0.48 -13.84 2.76
N GLN A 629 0.70 -13.30 3.04
CA GLN A 629 1.88 -14.10 3.41
C GLN A 629 1.64 -14.90 4.69
N VAL A 630 1.04 -14.31 5.71
CA VAL A 630 0.73 -15.00 6.98
C VAL A 630 -0.29 -16.12 6.77
N PHE A 631 -1.36 -15.88 5.99
CA PHE A 631 -2.33 -16.92 5.67
C PHE A 631 -1.71 -18.07 4.89
N ASP A 632 -0.91 -17.79 3.87
CA ASP A 632 -0.23 -18.82 3.08
C ASP A 632 0.81 -19.59 3.90
N LEU A 633 1.56 -18.91 4.75
CA LEU A 633 2.58 -19.51 5.61
C LEU A 633 1.95 -20.42 6.68
N LEU A 634 0.97 -19.90 7.43
CA LEU A 634 0.41 -20.63 8.58
C LEU A 634 -0.65 -21.65 8.19
N LEU A 635 -1.41 -21.41 7.13
CA LEU A 635 -2.59 -22.21 6.76
C LEU A 635 -2.48 -22.85 5.37
N GLY A 636 -1.54 -22.42 4.54
CA GLY A 636 -1.22 -22.98 3.23
C GLY A 636 -0.45 -24.30 3.31
N ASP A 637 0.17 -24.72 2.20
CA ASP A 637 0.86 -26.02 2.10
C ASP A 637 2.34 -26.01 2.53
N ASN A 638 2.90 -24.82 2.83
CA ASN A 638 4.30 -24.68 3.25
C ASN A 638 4.52 -25.13 4.70
N LEU A 639 4.68 -26.45 4.89
CA LEU A 639 4.86 -27.02 6.21
C LEU A 639 6.19 -26.62 6.87
N ASP A 640 7.26 -26.55 6.09
CA ASP A 640 8.61 -26.24 6.62
C ASP A 640 8.71 -24.78 7.01
N GLY A 641 8.21 -23.86 6.20
CA GLY A 641 8.13 -22.45 6.56
C GLY A 641 7.28 -22.19 7.81
N ARG A 642 6.18 -22.98 8.00
CA ARG A 642 5.37 -22.90 9.23
C ARG A 642 6.13 -23.35 10.46
N LYS A 643 6.89 -24.43 10.38
CA LYS A 643 7.74 -24.91 11.49
C LYS A 643 8.80 -23.88 11.86
N GLU A 644 9.42 -23.29 10.85
CA GLU A 644 10.42 -22.24 11.04
C GLU A 644 9.81 -20.97 11.68
N TYR A 645 8.64 -20.54 11.21
CA TYR A 645 7.92 -19.43 11.81
C TYR A 645 7.58 -19.68 13.29
N ILE A 646 7.06 -20.87 13.60
CA ILE A 646 6.75 -21.24 14.99
C ILE A 646 8.02 -21.30 15.83
N ALA A 647 9.13 -21.82 15.31
CA ALA A 647 10.40 -21.87 16.03
C ALA A 647 10.94 -20.47 16.34
N ASN A 648 10.82 -19.55 15.38
CA ASN A 648 11.36 -18.19 15.51
C ASN A 648 10.47 -17.26 16.35
N TYR A 649 9.15 -17.38 16.23
CA TYR A 649 8.19 -16.44 16.80
C TYR A 649 7.23 -17.04 17.83
N GLY A 650 7.19 -18.37 17.98
CA GLY A 650 6.27 -19.03 18.91
C GLY A 650 6.40 -18.57 20.34
N HIS A 651 7.62 -18.22 20.76
CA HIS A 651 7.89 -17.71 22.11
C HIS A 651 7.15 -16.38 22.43
N LEU A 652 6.78 -15.59 21.40
CA LEU A 652 6.02 -14.34 21.57
C LEU A 652 4.54 -14.59 21.91
N TYR A 653 4.06 -15.82 21.72
CA TYR A 653 2.67 -16.20 21.89
C TYR A 653 2.46 -17.24 23.01
N LEU A 654 3.50 -17.51 23.82
CA LEU A 654 3.43 -18.50 24.90
C LEU A 654 2.36 -18.15 25.94
N ASP A 655 2.19 -16.86 26.24
CA ASP A 655 1.17 -16.39 27.19
C ASP A 655 -0.26 -16.52 26.65
N ALA A 656 -0.41 -16.63 25.32
CA ALA A 656 -1.69 -16.87 24.66
C ALA A 656 -1.93 -18.35 24.33
N ALA A 657 -0.94 -19.20 24.51
CA ALA A 657 -1.06 -20.63 24.26
C ALA A 657 -1.65 -21.34 25.47
N ASP A 658 -2.74 -22.09 25.27
CA ASP A 658 -3.27 -22.99 26.30
C ASP A 658 -2.32 -24.17 26.43
N VAL A 659 -1.58 -24.23 27.52
CA VAL A 659 -0.55 -25.24 27.85
C VAL A 659 -1.16 -26.38 28.69
N SER A 660 -2.50 -26.47 28.78
CA SER A 660 -3.20 -27.48 29.58
C SER A 660 -3.24 -28.86 28.90
#